data_1d03e11433c3ef03a9f0a2814c1d9f28
#
_entry.id   1d03e11433c3ef03a9f0a2814c1d9f28
#
_cell.length_a   1.000
_cell.length_b   1.000
_cell.length_c   1.000
_cell.angle_alpha   90.00
_cell.angle_beta   90.00
_cell.angle_gamma   90.00
#
_symmetry.space_group_name_H-M   'P 1'
#
loop_
_entity.id
_entity.type
_entity.pdbx_description
1 polymer ?
#
loop_
_entity_poly.entity_id
_entity_poly.type
_entity_poly.pdbx_seq_one_letter_code
_entity_poly.pdbx_strand_id
1 'polypeptide(L)'
;MRFGSLFIRGSLRNGPLGAAARAVVALLMLCAVISSVLLLPPAPEKAAAGALSGWRFCVDAGHGGTELGAVGPTGLREKDVNLQVAYELKYMLEAEGAEVLMTRTDDSAVSITQRWQMANAWGAHRFISIHHNAESDRNINYTVTLVSMNASQDSLQLANSVQAELVGEFGLGNSGVWKVDYCGVLNNTYMPAILTEASFISNPDQEARLRDPAYLEREALAIMRGIHMPSSISFALPQENRVSWGTIDVQLQMLGEDNIGRVDVTMNGSTVMSRTSPPFDFQVDTSGFADGTYTLQAVAYYKSGGSAAVSRDLIVANAAKQWYFAEGTTREGFQEWLTILNPNVEPVEFTVSYAFPDSETVKHVYRVEAEGRLSLDVAHEVGTGKDVSVSVESPRPIMVERPMYFLYRGLWPGGHVSGGANQPSTAWYFAEGYTGPGFEEYLCLLNPGQQPANVTIEYLSHGGLLHQEQKVVQPSRRDTVFVNDVVGPDREVSLRVTSDQPVVAERPIYFLYHGSWAGGHVSSGSNQPSATWYFAEGYTGSGFEEWLCLFNPNPEPNLVSITYQTPEGMNVTDQELVPPMSRSTVDVNARAGRNIEISVVVRGEKPLVAERPIYFDYDYWCQGGDVGIGVREPSRHWYFAEGYTGEGFDDWLCLQNPGDLEVTAEIRFHLESGEVLWEDVTLGPRSRTTLYANAMTPYQEGLAFSIHASGDIIVERPMYFYYRGGWIGGHVSTGYAPGLER
;
A
#
# COMPACT_ATOMS: atom_id res chain seq x y z
N MET A 1 -35.09 -1.44 48.41
CA MET A 1 -35.52 -1.87 49.73
C MET A 1 -34.27 -2.19 50.56
N ARG A 2 -34.13 -1.51 51.70
CA ARG A 2 -33.02 -1.71 52.65
C ARG A 2 -33.28 -3.00 53.43
N PHE A 3 -32.30 -3.89 53.55
CA PHE A 3 -32.30 -4.92 54.54
C PHE A 3 -31.16 -4.69 55.52
N GLY A 4 -31.56 -4.59 56.80
CA GLY A 4 -30.71 -4.23 57.89
C GLY A 4 -29.86 -5.41 58.39
N SER A 5 -28.71 -5.04 58.93
CA SER A 5 -27.78 -5.90 59.66
C SER A 5 -28.33 -6.30 60.99
N LEU A 6 -28.40 -7.60 61.25
CA LEU A 6 -28.66 -8.16 62.63
C LEU A 6 -27.33 -8.73 63.14
N PHE A 7 -26.73 -8.03 64.13
CA PHE A 7 -25.63 -8.54 64.96
C PHE A 7 -26.17 -9.40 66.10
N ILE A 8 -25.81 -10.70 66.12
CA ILE A 8 -25.95 -11.54 67.33
C ILE A 8 -24.56 -11.77 67.89
N ARG A 9 -24.26 -11.11 68.99
CA ARG A 9 -23.12 -11.44 69.84
C ARG A 9 -23.56 -12.58 70.79
N GLY A 10 -22.99 -13.79 70.56
CA GLY A 10 -23.05 -14.90 71.51
C GLY A 10 -21.63 -15.42 71.77
N SER A 11 -21.14 -15.22 72.99
CA SER A 11 -19.88 -15.75 73.49
C SER A 11 -19.98 -17.26 73.70
N LEU A 12 -19.28 -18.06 72.92
CA LEU A 12 -19.10 -19.49 73.19
C LEU A 12 -17.69 -19.74 73.74
N ARG A 13 -17.62 -20.24 74.97
CA ARG A 13 -16.39 -20.60 75.70
C ARG A 13 -15.63 -21.74 74.99
N ASN A 14 -14.30 -21.65 75.02
CA ASN A 14 -13.39 -22.68 74.56
C ASN A 14 -13.47 -23.94 75.42
N GLY A 15 -13.96 -25.06 74.83
CA GLY A 15 -13.92 -26.38 75.39
C GLY A 15 -13.87 -27.48 74.34
N PRO A 16 -13.40 -28.67 74.59
CA PRO A 16 -13.14 -29.73 73.61
C PRO A 16 -14.37 -30.15 72.78
N LEU A 17 -15.59 -29.85 73.19
CA LEU A 17 -16.83 -30.07 72.45
C LEU A 17 -17.06 -29.06 71.37
N GLY A 18 -16.41 -27.88 71.39
CA GLY A 18 -16.51 -26.86 70.35
C GLY A 18 -15.68 -27.20 69.11
N ALA A 19 -14.61 -27.95 69.23
CA ALA A 19 -13.77 -28.36 68.11
C ALA A 19 -14.45 -29.45 67.25
N ALA A 20 -15.11 -30.40 67.85
CA ALA A 20 -15.84 -31.45 67.14
C ALA A 20 -17.08 -30.91 66.43
N ALA A 21 -17.80 -29.93 67.00
CA ALA A 21 -18.94 -29.28 66.38
C ALA A 21 -18.50 -28.41 65.15
N ARG A 22 -17.33 -27.75 65.21
CA ARG A 22 -16.76 -26.98 64.11
C ARG A 22 -16.29 -27.89 62.98
N ALA A 23 -15.71 -29.06 63.30
CA ALA A 23 -15.32 -30.06 62.32
C ALA A 23 -16.50 -30.64 61.55
N VAL A 24 -17.61 -30.95 62.28
CA VAL A 24 -18.83 -31.46 61.62
C VAL A 24 -19.51 -30.42 60.76
N VAL A 25 -19.57 -29.16 61.18
CA VAL A 25 -20.12 -28.05 60.33
C VAL A 25 -19.24 -27.80 59.13
N ALA A 26 -17.90 -27.83 59.26
CA ALA A 26 -16.99 -27.71 58.15
C ALA A 26 -17.09 -28.87 57.15
N LEU A 27 -17.29 -30.11 57.68
CA LEU A 27 -17.47 -31.27 56.80
C LEU A 27 -18.83 -31.25 56.08
N LEU A 28 -19.90 -30.79 56.77
CA LEU A 28 -21.21 -30.61 56.15
C LEU A 28 -21.23 -29.50 55.11
N MET A 29 -20.49 -28.39 55.34
CA MET A 29 -20.33 -27.36 54.31
C MET A 29 -19.48 -27.86 53.15
N LEU A 30 -18.43 -28.65 53.38
CA LEU A 30 -17.62 -29.24 52.31
C LEU A 30 -18.43 -30.25 51.48
N CYS A 31 -19.24 -31.08 52.14
CA CYS A 31 -20.16 -31.98 51.44
C CYS A 31 -21.25 -31.26 50.66
N ALA A 32 -21.77 -30.12 51.16
CA ALA A 32 -22.76 -29.30 50.45
C ALA A 32 -22.13 -28.62 49.22
N VAL A 33 -20.87 -28.19 49.30
CA VAL A 33 -20.13 -27.62 48.16
C VAL A 33 -19.81 -28.71 47.14
N ILE A 34 -19.39 -29.90 47.58
CA ILE A 34 -19.10 -31.03 46.67
C ILE A 34 -20.40 -31.52 45.99
N SER A 35 -21.53 -31.58 46.73
CA SER A 35 -22.82 -31.95 46.15
C SER A 35 -23.37 -30.90 45.17
N SER A 36 -23.09 -29.61 45.38
CA SER A 36 -23.48 -28.55 44.45
C SER A 36 -22.61 -28.51 43.18
N VAL A 37 -21.35 -28.98 43.27
CA VAL A 37 -20.47 -29.13 42.09
C VAL A 37 -20.83 -30.36 41.26
N LEU A 38 -21.37 -31.44 41.90
CA LEU A 38 -21.84 -32.66 41.23
C LEU A 38 -23.25 -32.54 40.61
N LEU A 39 -24.00 -31.46 40.93
CA LEU A 39 -25.33 -31.16 40.40
C LEU A 39 -25.35 -30.00 39.39
N LEU A 40 -24.17 -29.52 38.95
CA LEU A 40 -24.12 -28.70 37.74
C LEU A 40 -24.54 -29.59 36.56
N PRO A 41 -25.56 -29.19 35.77
CA PRO A 41 -25.82 -29.87 34.52
C PRO A 41 -24.52 -29.88 33.70
N PRO A 42 -24.22 -30.94 32.95
CA PRO A 42 -23.07 -30.92 32.05
C PRO A 42 -23.12 -29.62 31.28
N ALA A 43 -21.97 -28.93 31.17
CA ALA A 43 -21.89 -27.75 30.31
C ALA A 43 -22.55 -28.14 28.98
N PRO A 44 -23.47 -27.31 28.45
CA PRO A 44 -24.12 -27.67 27.21
C PRO A 44 -23.02 -28.09 26.25
N GLU A 45 -23.14 -29.31 25.71
CA GLU A 45 -22.30 -29.76 24.62
C GLU A 45 -22.28 -28.61 23.64
N LYS A 46 -21.08 -28.12 23.27
CA LYS A 46 -20.93 -27.03 22.34
C LYS A 46 -21.78 -27.43 21.13
N ALA A 47 -22.94 -26.80 20.96
CA ALA A 47 -23.81 -27.07 19.84
C ALA A 47 -22.90 -27.03 18.62
N ALA A 48 -22.99 -27.98 17.73
CA ALA A 48 -22.21 -28.03 16.50
C ALA A 48 -22.29 -26.63 15.91
N ALA A 49 -21.13 -25.99 15.66
CA ALA A 49 -21.11 -24.64 15.17
C ALA A 49 -21.93 -24.60 13.87
N GLY A 50 -22.95 -23.76 13.81
CA GLY A 50 -23.78 -23.61 12.61
C GLY A 50 -22.91 -23.22 11.41
N ALA A 51 -23.40 -23.44 10.22
CA ALA A 51 -22.66 -23.20 8.97
C ALA A 51 -22.13 -21.76 8.81
N LEU A 52 -22.73 -20.79 9.51
CA LEU A 52 -22.36 -19.38 9.51
C LEU A 52 -21.69 -18.91 10.80
N SER A 53 -21.22 -19.82 11.66
CA SER A 53 -20.54 -19.47 12.89
C SER A 53 -19.30 -18.61 12.63
N GLY A 54 -19.20 -17.45 13.35
CA GLY A 54 -18.13 -16.47 13.16
C GLY A 54 -18.37 -15.45 12.04
N TRP A 55 -19.47 -15.58 11.29
CA TRP A 55 -19.85 -14.56 10.30
C TRP A 55 -20.69 -13.45 10.93
N ARG A 56 -20.45 -12.22 10.47
CA ARG A 56 -21.18 -11.02 10.86
C ARG A 56 -21.90 -10.43 9.64
N PHE A 57 -23.24 -10.40 9.70
CA PHE A 57 -24.08 -9.84 8.65
C PHE A 57 -24.74 -8.55 9.14
N CYS A 58 -24.61 -7.46 8.38
CA CYS A 58 -25.44 -6.28 8.58
C CYS A 58 -26.65 -6.38 7.63
N VAL A 59 -27.85 -6.55 8.22
CA VAL A 59 -29.13 -6.58 7.49
C VAL A 59 -29.77 -5.20 7.60
N ASP A 60 -29.93 -4.54 6.46
CA ASP A 60 -30.48 -3.21 6.36
C ASP A 60 -31.93 -3.27 5.86
N ALA A 61 -32.86 -2.97 6.75
CA ALA A 61 -34.27 -2.78 6.39
C ALA A 61 -34.47 -1.36 5.81
N GLY A 62 -34.61 -1.26 4.48
CA GLY A 62 -34.76 0.02 3.79
C GLY A 62 -35.88 0.89 4.35
N HIS A 63 -35.72 2.23 4.28
CA HIS A 63 -36.67 3.25 4.77
C HIS A 63 -36.92 3.20 6.29
N GLY A 64 -37.96 3.86 6.80
CA GLY A 64 -38.34 3.88 8.22
C GLY A 64 -38.79 5.27 8.70
N GLY A 65 -39.57 5.32 9.78
CA GLY A 65 -40.12 6.55 10.33
C GLY A 65 -41.02 7.31 9.33
N THR A 66 -40.71 8.55 9.07
CA THR A 66 -41.44 9.39 8.11
C THR A 66 -41.16 9.04 6.65
N GLU A 67 -40.07 8.31 6.38
CA GLU A 67 -39.71 7.84 5.04
C GLU A 67 -40.40 6.50 4.79
N LEU A 68 -41.50 6.55 4.06
CA LEU A 68 -42.40 5.39 3.86
C LEU A 68 -41.83 4.40 2.83
N GLY A 69 -40.89 4.84 1.99
CA GLY A 69 -40.53 4.15 0.76
C GLY A 69 -41.69 4.24 -0.24
N ALA A 70 -41.73 3.31 -1.19
CA ALA A 70 -42.85 3.18 -2.09
C ALA A 70 -44.13 2.76 -1.34
N VAL A 71 -45.28 3.18 -1.91
CA VAL A 71 -46.59 2.81 -1.37
C VAL A 71 -47.39 2.12 -2.44
N GLY A 72 -47.81 0.90 -2.13
CA GLY A 72 -48.63 0.08 -3.02
C GLY A 72 -50.03 0.68 -3.29
N PRO A 73 -50.73 0.19 -4.30
CA PRO A 73 -52.06 0.69 -4.72
C PRO A 73 -53.11 0.72 -3.62
N THR A 74 -53.05 -0.18 -2.64
CA THR A 74 -53.97 -0.29 -1.52
C THR A 74 -53.36 0.17 -0.18
N GLY A 75 -52.22 0.85 -0.22
CA GLY A 75 -51.59 1.51 0.92
C GLY A 75 -50.57 0.69 1.69
N LEU A 76 -50.10 -0.44 1.19
CA LEU A 76 -48.97 -1.15 1.78
C LEU A 76 -47.70 -0.32 1.63
N ARG A 77 -46.96 -0.13 2.72
CA ARG A 77 -45.74 0.70 2.74
C ARG A 77 -44.49 -0.19 2.63
N GLU A 78 -43.59 0.19 1.78
CA GLU A 78 -42.34 -0.53 1.54
C GLU A 78 -41.53 -0.74 2.84
N LYS A 79 -41.40 0.30 3.67
CA LYS A 79 -40.69 0.21 4.94
C LYS A 79 -41.17 -0.90 5.87
N ASP A 80 -42.48 -1.21 5.84
CA ASP A 80 -43.07 -2.23 6.71
C ASP A 80 -42.75 -3.63 6.16
N VAL A 81 -42.77 -3.80 4.85
CA VAL A 81 -42.40 -5.05 4.16
C VAL A 81 -40.91 -5.32 4.35
N ASN A 82 -40.05 -4.31 4.07
CA ASN A 82 -38.60 -4.43 4.22
C ASN A 82 -38.20 -4.87 5.65
N LEU A 83 -38.85 -4.30 6.68
CA LEU A 83 -38.55 -4.65 8.07
C LEU A 83 -38.92 -6.10 8.39
N GLN A 84 -40.03 -6.59 7.85
CA GLN A 84 -40.50 -7.96 8.08
C GLN A 84 -39.56 -8.98 7.41
N VAL A 85 -39.18 -8.76 6.14
CA VAL A 85 -38.21 -9.62 5.43
C VAL A 85 -36.85 -9.60 6.14
N ALA A 86 -36.43 -8.41 6.62
CA ALA A 86 -35.16 -8.28 7.35
C ALA A 86 -35.15 -9.09 8.66
N TYR A 87 -36.27 -9.16 9.38
CA TYR A 87 -36.39 -10.01 10.54
C TYR A 87 -36.33 -11.49 10.24
N GLU A 88 -37.05 -11.94 9.19
CA GLU A 88 -37.02 -13.35 8.79
C GLU A 88 -35.58 -13.75 8.37
N LEU A 89 -34.91 -12.90 7.60
CA LEU A 89 -33.50 -13.14 7.22
C LEU A 89 -32.57 -13.18 8.44
N LYS A 90 -32.75 -12.23 9.39
CA LYS A 90 -32.00 -12.25 10.65
C LYS A 90 -32.17 -13.57 11.40
N TYR A 91 -33.39 -14.03 11.60
CA TYR A 91 -33.64 -15.27 12.32
C TYR A 91 -33.00 -16.47 11.64
N MET A 92 -33.05 -16.54 10.31
CA MET A 92 -32.43 -17.62 9.54
C MET A 92 -30.89 -17.59 9.67
N LEU A 93 -30.26 -16.41 9.56
CA LEU A 93 -28.82 -16.24 9.70
C LEU A 93 -28.33 -16.61 11.11
N GLU A 94 -29.07 -16.17 12.14
CA GLU A 94 -28.74 -16.48 13.55
C GLU A 94 -28.94 -17.98 13.87
N ALA A 95 -29.94 -18.63 13.28
CA ALA A 95 -30.16 -20.07 13.41
C ALA A 95 -28.97 -20.88 12.88
N GLU A 96 -28.27 -20.37 11.85
CA GLU A 96 -27.05 -20.95 11.30
C GLU A 96 -25.77 -20.50 12.03
N GLY A 97 -25.89 -19.78 13.14
CA GLY A 97 -24.78 -19.39 13.99
C GLY A 97 -24.10 -18.06 13.64
N ALA A 98 -24.66 -17.28 12.73
CA ALA A 98 -24.12 -15.94 12.41
C ALA A 98 -24.45 -14.92 13.51
N GLU A 99 -23.61 -13.89 13.61
CA GLU A 99 -23.93 -12.64 14.31
C GLU A 99 -24.64 -11.68 13.34
N VAL A 100 -25.76 -11.09 13.74
CA VAL A 100 -26.55 -10.20 12.87
C VAL A 100 -26.77 -8.86 13.53
N LEU A 101 -26.33 -7.78 12.86
CA LEU A 101 -26.68 -6.40 13.15
C LEU A 101 -27.80 -5.96 12.19
N MET A 102 -28.91 -5.48 12.74
CA MET A 102 -29.91 -4.79 11.93
C MET A 102 -29.71 -3.28 12.02
N THR A 103 -29.86 -2.54 10.90
CA THR A 103 -29.76 -1.08 10.90
C THR A 103 -30.91 -0.42 11.63
N ARG A 104 -32.08 -1.05 11.66
CA ARG A 104 -33.24 -0.73 12.50
C ARG A 104 -34.00 -1.99 12.89
N THR A 105 -34.59 -1.97 14.05
CA THR A 105 -35.43 -3.05 14.59
C THR A 105 -36.88 -2.65 14.85
N ASP A 106 -37.25 -1.45 14.46
CA ASP A 106 -38.61 -0.89 14.58
C ASP A 106 -38.88 0.11 13.45
N ASP A 107 -39.90 0.91 13.56
CA ASP A 107 -40.23 1.97 12.59
C ASP A 107 -39.42 3.27 12.82
N SER A 108 -38.20 3.18 13.35
CA SER A 108 -37.31 4.33 13.51
C SER A 108 -36.76 4.84 12.17
N ALA A 109 -36.54 6.13 12.09
CA ALA A 109 -35.85 6.75 10.97
C ALA A 109 -34.33 6.60 11.14
N VAL A 110 -33.68 5.93 10.22
CA VAL A 110 -32.22 5.77 10.18
C VAL A 110 -31.71 6.33 8.84
N SER A 111 -30.88 7.36 8.90
CA SER A 111 -30.34 7.99 7.68
C SER A 111 -29.42 7.05 6.91
N ILE A 112 -29.28 7.29 5.60
CA ILE A 112 -28.36 6.52 4.73
C ILE A 112 -26.94 6.48 5.34
N THR A 113 -26.45 7.63 5.83
CA THR A 113 -25.13 7.73 6.48
C THR A 113 -25.02 6.83 7.71
N GLN A 114 -26.02 6.82 8.59
CA GLN A 114 -25.98 5.96 9.78
C GLN A 114 -25.95 4.46 9.44
N ARG A 115 -26.65 4.03 8.37
CA ARG A 115 -26.73 2.62 7.96
C ARG A 115 -25.37 2.05 7.62
N TRP A 116 -24.64 2.68 6.70
CA TRP A 116 -23.31 2.20 6.33
C TRP A 116 -22.27 2.40 7.45
N GLN A 117 -22.37 3.49 8.25
CA GLN A 117 -21.49 3.68 9.40
C GLN A 117 -21.68 2.58 10.47
N MET A 118 -22.91 2.14 10.73
CA MET A 118 -23.17 1.02 11.64
C MET A 118 -22.51 -0.25 11.13
N ALA A 119 -22.64 -0.58 9.86
CA ALA A 119 -22.06 -1.76 9.25
C ALA A 119 -20.51 -1.73 9.33
N ASN A 120 -19.90 -0.61 8.94
CA ASN A 120 -18.46 -0.43 8.93
C ASN A 120 -17.87 -0.47 10.34
N ALA A 121 -18.44 0.30 11.30
CA ALA A 121 -17.98 0.34 12.68
C ALA A 121 -18.11 -0.99 13.41
N TRP A 122 -19.11 -1.79 13.07
CA TRP A 122 -19.30 -3.13 13.66
C TRP A 122 -18.40 -4.18 12.98
N GLY A 123 -17.81 -3.85 11.83
CA GLY A 123 -16.98 -4.75 11.03
C GLY A 123 -17.80 -5.90 10.46
N ALA A 124 -18.93 -5.61 9.82
CA ALA A 124 -19.73 -6.62 9.14
C ALA A 124 -18.92 -7.27 8.00
N HIS A 125 -19.12 -8.58 7.79
CA HIS A 125 -18.51 -9.32 6.69
C HIS A 125 -19.34 -9.25 5.41
N ARG A 126 -20.64 -8.95 5.53
CA ARG A 126 -21.59 -8.75 4.42
C ARG A 126 -22.63 -7.70 4.81
N PHE A 127 -23.04 -6.90 3.84
CA PHE A 127 -24.11 -5.92 3.99
C PHE A 127 -25.23 -6.25 3.01
N ILE A 128 -26.46 -6.44 3.51
CA ILE A 128 -27.64 -6.81 2.70
C ILE A 128 -28.74 -5.82 2.99
N SER A 129 -29.03 -4.97 2.01
CA SER A 129 -30.15 -4.01 2.07
C SER A 129 -31.36 -4.60 1.37
N ILE A 130 -32.53 -4.50 2.00
CA ILE A 130 -33.79 -5.09 1.54
C ILE A 130 -34.73 -3.97 1.14
N HIS A 131 -35.20 -4.01 -0.11
CA HIS A 131 -36.08 -3.05 -0.75
C HIS A 131 -37.10 -3.71 -1.67
N HIS A 132 -38.16 -2.97 -2.02
CA HIS A 132 -39.19 -3.32 -2.99
C HIS A 132 -39.44 -2.16 -3.94
N ASN A 133 -39.21 -2.40 -5.20
CA ASN A 133 -39.23 -1.39 -6.25
C ASN A 133 -40.66 -0.82 -6.51
N ALA A 134 -40.73 0.28 -7.23
CA ALA A 134 -41.98 0.87 -7.67
C ALA A 134 -41.84 1.57 -9.03
N GLU A 135 -42.87 1.46 -9.85
CA GLU A 135 -42.99 2.18 -11.11
C GLU A 135 -44.39 2.76 -11.29
N SER A 136 -44.47 3.80 -12.14
CA SER A 136 -45.72 4.44 -12.51
C SER A 136 -46.63 3.51 -13.33
N ASP A 137 -46.03 2.65 -14.20
CA ASP A 137 -46.73 1.55 -14.87
C ASP A 137 -46.85 0.34 -13.92
N ARG A 138 -48.03 0.15 -13.38
CA ARG A 138 -48.37 -0.90 -12.42
C ARG A 138 -48.29 -2.33 -12.97
N ASN A 139 -48.09 -2.50 -14.27
CA ASN A 139 -47.87 -3.82 -14.87
C ASN A 139 -46.43 -4.28 -14.77
N ILE A 140 -45.49 -3.37 -14.46
CA ILE A 140 -44.09 -3.69 -14.30
C ILE A 140 -43.89 -4.50 -13.03
N ASN A 141 -43.23 -5.65 -13.15
CA ASN A 141 -42.85 -6.50 -12.04
C ASN A 141 -41.70 -7.41 -12.46
N TYR A 142 -40.51 -7.21 -11.91
CA TYR A 142 -39.33 -8.02 -12.08
C TYR A 142 -38.46 -7.97 -10.85
N THR A 143 -37.46 -8.84 -10.79
CA THR A 143 -36.43 -8.86 -9.72
C THR A 143 -35.13 -8.24 -10.23
N VAL A 144 -34.52 -7.39 -9.45
CA VAL A 144 -33.20 -6.81 -9.70
C VAL A 144 -32.39 -6.73 -8.40
N THR A 145 -31.09 -6.97 -8.46
CA THR A 145 -30.18 -6.74 -7.32
C THR A 145 -29.19 -5.66 -7.71
N LEU A 146 -28.97 -4.70 -6.81
CA LEU A 146 -28.09 -3.56 -7.04
C LEU A 146 -26.77 -3.76 -6.31
N VAL A 147 -25.69 -3.31 -6.94
CA VAL A 147 -24.35 -3.18 -6.36
C VAL A 147 -23.77 -1.81 -6.66
N SER A 148 -22.76 -1.37 -5.90
CA SER A 148 -22.02 -0.13 -6.20
C SER A 148 -21.43 -0.18 -7.61
N MET A 149 -21.25 0.99 -8.25
CA MET A 149 -20.52 1.12 -9.49
C MET A 149 -19.12 0.48 -9.37
N ASN A 150 -18.47 0.65 -8.21
CA ASN A 150 -17.14 0.14 -7.87
C ASN A 150 -17.20 -1.19 -7.07
N ALA A 151 -18.26 -1.97 -7.24
CA ALA A 151 -18.45 -3.21 -6.50
C ALA A 151 -17.31 -4.19 -6.67
N SER A 152 -16.84 -4.76 -5.56
CA SER A 152 -15.87 -5.85 -5.55
C SER A 152 -16.42 -7.09 -6.28
N GLN A 153 -15.54 -8.00 -6.69
CA GLN A 153 -15.95 -9.29 -7.24
C GLN A 153 -16.83 -10.07 -6.27
N ASP A 154 -16.56 -10.00 -4.97
CA ASP A 154 -17.37 -10.64 -3.92
C ASP A 154 -18.79 -10.06 -3.86
N SER A 155 -18.94 -8.73 -4.00
CA SER A 155 -20.26 -8.10 -4.09
C SER A 155 -21.02 -8.54 -5.33
N LEU A 156 -20.36 -8.63 -6.49
CA LEU A 156 -20.96 -9.09 -7.74
C LEU A 156 -21.38 -10.57 -7.65
N GLN A 157 -20.56 -11.41 -7.06
CA GLN A 157 -20.85 -12.83 -6.88
C GLN A 157 -22.03 -13.03 -5.94
N LEU A 158 -22.04 -12.36 -4.77
CA LEU A 158 -23.15 -12.37 -3.82
C LEU A 158 -24.45 -11.90 -4.50
N ALA A 159 -24.39 -10.78 -5.24
CA ALA A 159 -25.54 -10.24 -5.93
C ALA A 159 -26.10 -11.21 -6.99
N ASN A 160 -25.24 -11.84 -7.80
CA ASN A 160 -25.66 -12.81 -8.81
C ASN A 160 -26.31 -14.06 -8.18
N SER A 161 -25.75 -14.54 -7.06
CA SER A 161 -26.31 -15.70 -6.34
C SER A 161 -27.68 -15.38 -5.75
N VAL A 162 -27.82 -14.25 -5.06
CA VAL A 162 -29.09 -13.82 -4.47
C VAL A 162 -30.12 -13.51 -5.56
N GLN A 163 -29.72 -12.88 -6.66
CA GLN A 163 -30.58 -12.61 -7.80
C GLN A 163 -31.16 -13.93 -8.41
N ALA A 164 -30.29 -14.91 -8.58
CA ALA A 164 -30.73 -16.22 -9.15
C ALA A 164 -31.76 -16.93 -8.25
N GLU A 165 -31.54 -16.93 -6.93
CA GLU A 165 -32.46 -17.54 -5.97
C GLU A 165 -33.79 -16.79 -5.87
N LEU A 166 -33.79 -15.45 -5.87
CA LEU A 166 -35.02 -14.66 -5.88
C LEU A 166 -35.84 -14.86 -7.16
N VAL A 167 -35.18 -14.86 -8.29
CA VAL A 167 -35.86 -15.16 -9.60
C VAL A 167 -36.39 -16.60 -9.62
N GLY A 168 -35.63 -17.58 -9.15
CA GLY A 168 -36.03 -18.97 -9.05
C GLY A 168 -37.24 -19.18 -8.15
N GLU A 169 -37.27 -18.48 -6.99
CA GLU A 169 -38.35 -18.58 -6.00
C GLU A 169 -39.67 -17.98 -6.48
N PHE A 170 -39.62 -16.81 -7.13
CA PHE A 170 -40.84 -16.07 -7.47
C PHE A 170 -41.25 -16.17 -8.92
N GLY A 171 -40.37 -16.61 -9.81
CA GLY A 171 -40.64 -16.72 -11.25
C GLY A 171 -40.95 -15.37 -11.92
N LEU A 172 -40.49 -14.27 -11.33
CA LEU A 172 -40.62 -12.92 -11.89
C LEU A 172 -39.61 -12.69 -13.01
N GLY A 173 -39.80 -11.63 -13.79
CA GLY A 173 -38.83 -11.23 -14.80
C GLY A 173 -37.43 -11.01 -14.17
N ASN A 174 -36.39 -11.52 -14.82
CA ASN A 174 -35.02 -11.37 -14.36
C ASN A 174 -34.37 -10.14 -15.00
N SER A 175 -34.15 -9.08 -14.24
CA SER A 175 -33.45 -7.89 -14.73
C SER A 175 -31.93 -7.91 -14.43
N GLY A 176 -31.45 -8.97 -13.76
CA GLY A 176 -30.04 -9.17 -13.46
C GLY A 176 -29.51 -8.33 -12.32
N VAL A 177 -28.19 -8.10 -12.33
CA VAL A 177 -27.48 -7.28 -11.35
C VAL A 177 -27.10 -5.95 -11.98
N TRP A 178 -27.49 -4.84 -11.35
CA TRP A 178 -27.18 -3.50 -11.85
C TRP A 178 -26.12 -2.82 -11.01
N LYS A 179 -25.12 -2.22 -11.68
CA LYS A 179 -24.16 -1.33 -11.05
C LYS A 179 -24.72 0.08 -10.99
N VAL A 180 -24.74 0.68 -9.79
CA VAL A 180 -25.33 2.01 -9.55
C VAL A 180 -24.39 2.90 -8.75
N ASP A 181 -24.42 4.21 -9.01
CA ASP A 181 -23.61 5.25 -8.36
C ASP A 181 -24.42 6.12 -7.37
N TYR A 182 -25.74 6.01 -7.39
CA TYR A 182 -26.66 6.84 -6.56
C TYR A 182 -27.04 6.21 -5.21
N CYS A 183 -26.60 4.98 -4.93
CA CYS A 183 -27.00 4.24 -3.74
C CYS A 183 -25.96 4.38 -2.62
N GLY A 184 -26.17 5.38 -1.73
CA GLY A 184 -25.20 5.73 -0.69
C GLY A 184 -24.86 4.62 0.30
N VAL A 185 -25.77 3.66 0.57
CA VAL A 185 -25.45 2.51 1.42
C VAL A 185 -24.50 1.53 0.76
N LEU A 186 -24.51 1.41 -0.58
CA LEU A 186 -23.64 0.52 -1.33
C LEU A 186 -22.26 1.15 -1.60
N ASN A 187 -22.22 2.48 -1.76
CA ASN A 187 -20.98 3.17 -2.13
C ASN A 187 -20.03 3.43 -0.96
N ASN A 188 -20.54 3.36 0.30
CA ASN A 188 -19.76 3.71 1.49
C ASN A 188 -19.59 2.56 2.47
N THR A 189 -19.97 1.32 2.11
CA THR A 189 -19.69 0.11 2.88
C THR A 189 -18.34 -0.49 2.47
N TYR A 190 -17.54 -0.94 3.46
CA TYR A 190 -16.20 -1.52 3.22
C TYR A 190 -16.22 -3.02 2.91
N MET A 191 -17.33 -3.70 3.20
CA MET A 191 -17.52 -5.11 2.95
C MET A 191 -18.36 -5.34 1.68
N PRO A 192 -18.38 -6.56 1.12
CA PRO A 192 -19.30 -6.92 0.06
C PRO A 192 -20.74 -6.56 0.41
N ALA A 193 -21.36 -5.75 -0.45
CA ALA A 193 -22.66 -5.12 -0.21
C ALA A 193 -23.60 -5.30 -1.41
N ILE A 194 -24.84 -5.63 -1.13
CA ILE A 194 -25.94 -5.73 -2.12
C ILE A 194 -27.20 -5.03 -1.62
N LEU A 195 -28.04 -4.59 -2.55
CA LEU A 195 -29.40 -4.16 -2.30
C LEU A 195 -30.36 -4.95 -3.19
N THR A 196 -31.33 -5.63 -2.58
CA THR A 196 -32.33 -6.40 -3.31
C THR A 196 -33.56 -5.53 -3.57
N GLU A 197 -34.05 -5.55 -4.80
CA GLU A 197 -35.34 -5.07 -5.25
C GLU A 197 -36.12 -6.29 -5.71
N ALA A 198 -36.62 -7.06 -4.75
CA ALA A 198 -37.14 -8.41 -5.03
C ALA A 198 -38.35 -8.42 -5.95
N SER A 199 -39.18 -7.37 -5.86
CA SER A 199 -40.41 -7.22 -6.68
C SER A 199 -40.91 -5.77 -6.62
N PHE A 200 -42.00 -5.48 -7.38
CA PHE A 200 -42.58 -4.12 -7.43
C PHE A 200 -43.83 -4.00 -6.57
N ILE A 201 -43.74 -3.30 -5.44
CA ILE A 201 -44.86 -3.02 -4.54
C ILE A 201 -45.98 -2.19 -5.22
N SER A 202 -45.66 -1.46 -6.29
CA SER A 202 -46.60 -0.70 -7.09
C SER A 202 -47.51 -1.62 -7.97
N ASN A 203 -47.15 -2.88 -8.20
CA ASN A 203 -47.94 -3.85 -8.90
C ASN A 203 -49.01 -4.43 -7.98
N PRO A 204 -50.35 -4.37 -8.35
CA PRO A 204 -51.47 -4.76 -7.47
C PRO A 204 -51.42 -6.24 -7.03
N ASP A 205 -51.04 -7.13 -7.95
CA ASP A 205 -50.95 -8.57 -7.63
C ASP A 205 -49.77 -8.84 -6.71
N GLN A 206 -48.70 -8.12 -6.89
CA GLN A 206 -47.50 -8.24 -6.04
C GLN A 206 -47.75 -7.61 -4.66
N GLU A 207 -48.40 -6.46 -4.58
CA GLU A 207 -48.81 -5.89 -3.30
C GLU A 207 -49.68 -6.85 -2.47
N ALA A 208 -50.61 -7.54 -3.10
CA ALA A 208 -51.40 -8.60 -2.44
C ALA A 208 -50.57 -9.73 -1.86
N ARG A 209 -49.55 -10.19 -2.60
CA ARG A 209 -48.61 -11.23 -2.13
C ARG A 209 -47.70 -10.72 -1.01
N LEU A 210 -47.21 -9.49 -1.09
CA LEU A 210 -46.35 -8.85 -0.05
C LEU A 210 -47.08 -8.60 1.29
N ARG A 211 -48.40 -8.82 1.38
CA ARG A 211 -49.18 -8.85 2.62
C ARG A 211 -49.19 -10.21 3.33
N ASP A 212 -48.77 -11.27 2.62
CA ASP A 212 -48.72 -12.61 3.16
C ASP A 212 -47.36 -12.83 3.87
N PRO A 213 -47.33 -13.05 5.18
CA PRO A 213 -46.07 -13.32 5.90
C PRO A 213 -45.29 -14.52 5.34
N ALA A 214 -45.99 -15.58 4.85
CA ALA A 214 -45.33 -16.73 4.26
C ALA A 214 -44.64 -16.39 2.93
N TYR A 215 -45.12 -15.38 2.20
CA TYR A 215 -44.44 -14.87 1.02
C TYR A 215 -43.14 -14.13 1.36
N LEU A 216 -43.15 -13.34 2.44
CA LEU A 216 -41.98 -12.62 2.93
C LEU A 216 -40.92 -13.54 3.55
N GLU A 217 -41.36 -14.60 4.23
CA GLU A 217 -40.48 -15.69 4.69
C GLU A 217 -39.75 -16.36 3.53
N ARG A 218 -40.46 -16.62 2.42
CA ARG A 218 -39.87 -17.22 1.20
C ARG A 218 -38.87 -16.27 0.55
N GLU A 219 -39.08 -14.96 0.60
CA GLU A 219 -38.12 -13.98 0.12
C GLU A 219 -36.84 -14.01 0.94
N ALA A 220 -36.97 -13.98 2.28
CA ALA A 220 -35.83 -14.10 3.19
C ALA A 220 -35.09 -15.42 2.97
N LEU A 221 -35.82 -16.54 2.77
CA LEU A 221 -35.23 -17.84 2.48
C LEU A 221 -34.49 -17.87 1.13
N ALA A 222 -35.00 -17.20 0.08
CA ALA A 222 -34.28 -17.07 -1.19
C ALA A 222 -32.99 -16.24 -1.04
N ILE A 223 -33.05 -15.13 -0.31
CA ILE A 223 -31.84 -14.35 0.03
C ILE A 223 -30.86 -15.24 0.81
N MET A 224 -31.34 -15.96 1.81
CA MET A 224 -30.51 -16.89 2.61
C MET A 224 -29.86 -17.97 1.77
N ARG A 225 -30.58 -18.59 0.82
CA ARG A 225 -30.02 -19.58 -0.10
C ARG A 225 -28.94 -18.95 -1.00
N GLY A 226 -29.14 -17.73 -1.48
CA GLY A 226 -28.15 -16.99 -2.24
C GLY A 226 -26.88 -16.68 -1.43
N ILE A 227 -27.03 -16.43 -0.12
CA ILE A 227 -25.90 -16.29 0.81
C ILE A 227 -25.20 -17.64 1.02
N HIS A 228 -25.96 -18.72 1.12
CA HIS A 228 -25.47 -20.09 1.31
C HIS A 228 -24.95 -20.77 0.03
N MET A 229 -25.01 -20.10 -1.12
CA MET A 229 -24.39 -20.71 -2.30
C MET A 229 -22.96 -21.11 -1.99
N PRO A 230 -22.56 -22.34 -2.37
CA PRO A 230 -21.30 -22.95 -1.93
C PRO A 230 -20.04 -22.30 -2.52
N SER A 231 -20.07 -21.01 -2.79
CA SER A 231 -19.07 -20.33 -3.59
C SER A 231 -18.44 -19.10 -2.94
N SER A 232 -18.55 -18.88 -1.64
CA SER A 232 -17.79 -17.80 -1.01
C SER A 232 -16.57 -18.37 -0.31
N ILE A 233 -15.42 -18.13 -0.91
CA ILE A 233 -14.11 -18.24 -0.28
C ILE A 233 -13.52 -16.84 -0.25
N SER A 234 -12.93 -16.45 0.88
CA SER A 234 -12.24 -15.18 1.01
C SER A 234 -10.99 -15.35 1.89
N PHE A 235 -10.05 -14.42 1.75
CA PHE A 235 -8.91 -14.34 2.64
C PHE A 235 -9.25 -13.47 3.86
N ALA A 236 -9.12 -14.02 5.06
CA ALA A 236 -9.07 -13.25 6.29
C ALA A 236 -7.66 -12.67 6.50
N LEU A 237 -6.64 -13.48 6.21
CA LEU A 237 -5.22 -13.10 6.20
C LEU A 237 -4.53 -13.69 4.96
N PRO A 238 -3.48 -13.05 4.41
CA PRO A 238 -3.04 -11.69 4.73
C PRO A 238 -4.09 -10.63 4.35
N GLN A 239 -4.06 -9.46 4.98
CA GLN A 239 -4.89 -8.33 4.57
C GLN A 239 -4.41 -7.77 3.23
N GLU A 240 -5.32 -7.19 2.47
CA GLU A 240 -5.02 -6.58 1.18
C GLU A 240 -4.08 -5.37 1.33
N ASN A 241 -3.16 -5.19 0.36
CA ASN A 241 -2.20 -4.08 0.33
C ASN A 241 -1.29 -3.98 1.57
N ARG A 242 -1.04 -5.09 2.25
CA ARG A 242 -0.12 -5.15 3.39
C ARG A 242 1.21 -5.78 3.02
N VAL A 243 2.28 -5.13 3.45
CA VAL A 243 3.65 -5.64 3.30
C VAL A 243 3.81 -6.89 4.13
N SER A 244 4.40 -7.92 3.53
CA SER A 244 4.60 -9.26 4.12
C SER A 244 6.06 -9.66 4.03
N TRP A 245 6.54 -10.42 5.02
CA TRP A 245 7.92 -10.91 5.09
C TRP A 245 8.03 -12.18 5.93
N GLY A 246 9.07 -12.98 5.69
CA GLY A 246 9.31 -14.21 6.45
C GLY A 246 8.13 -15.17 6.37
N THR A 247 7.74 -15.76 7.49
CA THR A 247 6.60 -16.67 7.57
C THR A 247 5.31 -15.90 7.84
N ILE A 248 4.33 -16.00 6.96
CA ILE A 248 3.03 -15.36 7.04
C ILE A 248 1.91 -16.38 7.28
N ASP A 249 0.89 -15.97 8.02
CA ASP A 249 -0.34 -16.75 8.18
C ASP A 249 -1.28 -16.49 6.99
N VAL A 250 -1.81 -17.57 6.42
CA VAL A 250 -2.88 -17.53 5.42
C VAL A 250 -4.12 -18.14 6.06
N GLN A 251 -5.14 -17.30 6.24
CA GLN A 251 -6.42 -17.71 6.82
C GLN A 251 -7.53 -17.52 5.79
N LEU A 252 -8.29 -18.57 5.59
CA LEU A 252 -9.39 -18.59 4.63
C LEU A 252 -10.74 -18.63 5.37
N GLN A 253 -11.64 -17.76 4.96
CA GLN A 253 -13.04 -17.81 5.38
C GLN A 253 -13.87 -18.43 4.27
N MET A 254 -14.62 -19.46 4.59
CA MET A 254 -15.41 -20.22 3.62
C MET A 254 -16.80 -20.50 4.20
N LEU A 255 -17.81 -20.38 3.34
CA LEU A 255 -19.14 -20.84 3.68
C LEU A 255 -19.28 -22.33 3.34
N GLY A 256 -19.91 -23.10 4.26
CA GLY A 256 -20.19 -24.51 4.03
C GLY A 256 -18.93 -25.39 4.01
N GLU A 257 -18.01 -25.23 4.94
CA GLU A 257 -16.76 -26.04 5.03
C GLU A 257 -17.01 -27.55 4.92
N ASP A 258 -18.12 -28.06 5.46
CA ASP A 258 -18.48 -29.48 5.39
C ASP A 258 -18.71 -29.98 3.96
N ASN A 259 -19.06 -29.09 3.05
CA ASN A 259 -19.25 -29.40 1.62
C ASN A 259 -17.95 -29.25 0.81
N ILE A 260 -16.86 -28.77 1.39
CA ILE A 260 -15.59 -28.61 0.69
C ILE A 260 -14.91 -29.98 0.55
N GLY A 261 -14.57 -30.33 -0.69
CA GLY A 261 -13.84 -31.55 -1.03
C GLY A 261 -12.33 -31.32 -1.08
N ARG A 262 -11.88 -30.13 -1.51
CA ARG A 262 -10.47 -29.75 -1.58
C ARG A 262 -10.34 -28.22 -1.64
N VAL A 263 -9.29 -27.69 -1.03
CA VAL A 263 -8.84 -26.31 -1.22
C VAL A 263 -7.42 -26.33 -1.76
N ASP A 264 -7.19 -25.66 -2.87
CA ASP A 264 -5.87 -25.41 -3.44
C ASP A 264 -5.55 -23.92 -3.29
N VAL A 265 -4.34 -23.59 -2.85
CA VAL A 265 -3.83 -22.21 -2.86
C VAL A 265 -2.57 -22.18 -3.70
N THR A 266 -2.54 -21.21 -4.60
CA THR A 266 -1.38 -20.97 -5.47
C THR A 266 -0.83 -19.57 -5.25
N MET A 267 0.46 -19.38 -5.47
CA MET A 267 1.15 -18.11 -5.49
C MET A 267 1.83 -17.95 -6.85
N ASN A 268 1.40 -16.96 -7.64
CA ASN A 268 1.75 -16.81 -9.07
C ASN A 268 1.59 -18.13 -9.86
N GLY A 269 0.49 -18.86 -9.62
CA GLY A 269 0.20 -20.13 -10.27
C GLY A 269 0.93 -21.36 -9.71
N SER A 270 1.93 -21.20 -8.84
CA SER A 270 2.62 -22.30 -8.16
C SER A 270 1.86 -22.70 -6.90
N THR A 271 1.55 -24.00 -6.74
CA THR A 271 0.79 -24.49 -5.59
C THR A 271 1.61 -24.37 -4.30
N VAL A 272 1.11 -23.64 -3.33
CA VAL A 272 1.70 -23.49 -1.98
C VAL A 272 0.94 -24.31 -0.93
N MET A 273 -0.33 -24.66 -1.19
CA MET A 273 -1.12 -25.54 -0.33
C MET A 273 -2.17 -26.31 -1.15
N SER A 274 -2.38 -27.59 -0.81
CA SER A 274 -3.51 -28.38 -1.25
C SER A 274 -3.99 -29.27 -0.12
N ARG A 275 -5.23 -29.10 0.34
CA ARG A 275 -5.83 -29.88 1.44
C ARG A 275 -7.24 -30.34 1.13
N THR A 276 -7.56 -31.54 1.58
CA THR A 276 -8.89 -32.18 1.40
C THR A 276 -9.73 -32.20 2.68
N SER A 277 -9.21 -31.61 3.77
CA SER A 277 -9.90 -31.51 5.06
C SER A 277 -9.42 -30.28 5.86
N PRO A 278 -10.26 -29.69 6.69
CA PRO A 278 -9.89 -28.62 7.62
C PRO A 278 -8.78 -29.04 8.62
N PRO A 279 -8.02 -28.09 9.18
CA PRO A 279 -8.11 -26.65 8.91
C PRO A 279 -7.46 -26.31 7.56
N PHE A 280 -8.06 -25.36 6.85
CA PHE A 280 -7.51 -24.86 5.59
C PHE A 280 -6.56 -23.67 5.77
N ASP A 281 -6.46 -23.16 6.99
CA ASP A 281 -5.45 -22.18 7.39
C ASP A 281 -4.04 -22.81 7.37
N PHE A 282 -3.06 -22.05 6.92
CA PHE A 282 -1.67 -22.52 6.80
C PHE A 282 -0.68 -21.37 6.84
N GLN A 283 0.60 -21.67 6.86
CA GLN A 283 1.67 -20.69 6.81
C GLN A 283 2.44 -20.80 5.49
N VAL A 284 2.87 -19.64 4.97
CA VAL A 284 3.77 -19.54 3.82
C VAL A 284 5.05 -18.87 4.28
N ASP A 285 6.19 -19.51 4.07
CA ASP A 285 7.50 -18.89 4.24
C ASP A 285 7.89 -18.13 2.97
N THR A 286 7.84 -16.80 3.06
CA THR A 286 8.18 -15.90 1.95
C THR A 286 9.68 -15.59 1.87
N SER A 287 10.50 -16.04 2.81
CA SER A 287 11.93 -15.70 2.86
C SER A 287 12.74 -16.19 1.65
N GLY A 288 12.26 -17.23 0.97
CA GLY A 288 12.86 -17.76 -0.27
C GLY A 288 12.34 -17.10 -1.56
N PHE A 289 11.40 -16.16 -1.47
CA PHE A 289 10.87 -15.43 -2.61
C PHE A 289 11.60 -14.09 -2.77
N ALA A 290 11.81 -13.66 -4.02
CA ALA A 290 12.25 -12.29 -4.29
C ALA A 290 11.19 -11.30 -3.80
N ASP A 291 11.61 -10.07 -3.49
CA ASP A 291 10.65 -9.00 -3.19
C ASP A 291 9.80 -8.72 -4.44
N GLY A 292 8.55 -8.31 -4.23
CA GLY A 292 7.61 -8.03 -5.32
C GLY A 292 6.17 -8.35 -4.97
N THR A 293 5.28 -8.15 -5.93
CA THR A 293 3.86 -8.46 -5.80
C THR A 293 3.57 -9.85 -6.36
N TYR A 294 2.92 -10.68 -5.58
CA TYR A 294 2.50 -12.04 -5.93
C TYR A 294 1.00 -12.15 -5.83
N THR A 295 0.35 -12.74 -6.83
CA THR A 295 -1.07 -13.08 -6.73
C THR A 295 -1.24 -14.37 -5.94
N LEU A 296 -1.79 -14.28 -4.75
CA LEU A 296 -2.24 -15.40 -3.94
C LEU A 296 -3.68 -15.75 -4.36
N GLN A 297 -3.89 -16.95 -4.89
CA GLN A 297 -5.22 -17.42 -5.32
C GLN A 297 -5.61 -18.67 -4.54
N ALA A 298 -6.80 -18.65 -3.94
CA ALA A 298 -7.39 -19.81 -3.29
C ALA A 298 -8.59 -20.33 -4.12
N VAL A 299 -8.65 -21.63 -4.35
CA VAL A 299 -9.75 -22.30 -5.06
C VAL A 299 -10.31 -23.40 -4.16
N ALA A 300 -11.58 -23.28 -3.77
CA ALA A 300 -12.31 -24.32 -3.07
C ALA A 300 -13.11 -25.15 -4.07
N TYR A 301 -12.94 -26.46 -4.04
CA TYR A 301 -13.70 -27.44 -4.83
C TYR A 301 -14.72 -28.14 -3.93
N TYR A 302 -15.97 -28.12 -4.32
CA TYR A 302 -17.06 -28.67 -3.50
C TYR A 302 -17.33 -30.14 -3.78
N LYS A 303 -17.75 -30.90 -2.75
CA LYS A 303 -18.18 -32.31 -2.88
C LYS A 303 -19.40 -32.47 -3.78
N SER A 304 -20.25 -31.44 -3.81
CA SER A 304 -21.43 -31.36 -4.68
C SER A 304 -21.11 -31.06 -6.16
N GLY A 305 -19.85 -30.78 -6.47
CA GLY A 305 -19.38 -30.29 -7.77
C GLY A 305 -19.29 -28.77 -7.84
N GLY A 306 -18.48 -28.27 -8.78
CA GLY A 306 -18.19 -26.84 -8.91
C GLY A 306 -17.03 -26.38 -8.04
N SER A 307 -16.67 -25.09 -8.18
CA SER A 307 -15.59 -24.46 -7.40
C SER A 307 -15.85 -22.96 -7.21
N ALA A 308 -15.28 -22.40 -6.16
CA ALA A 308 -15.16 -20.97 -5.94
C ALA A 308 -13.68 -20.58 -5.89
N ALA A 309 -13.35 -19.39 -6.36
CA ALA A 309 -12.00 -18.86 -6.33
C ALA A 309 -11.98 -17.42 -5.82
N VAL A 310 -10.92 -17.08 -5.11
CA VAL A 310 -10.61 -15.72 -4.68
C VAL A 310 -9.12 -15.47 -4.93
N SER A 311 -8.78 -14.25 -5.32
CA SER A 311 -7.39 -13.83 -5.49
C SER A 311 -7.12 -12.58 -4.65
N ARG A 312 -5.88 -12.45 -4.20
CA ARG A 312 -5.38 -11.29 -3.44
C ARG A 312 -3.92 -11.07 -3.76
N ASP A 313 -3.51 -9.81 -3.86
CA ASP A 313 -2.11 -9.49 -4.01
C ASP A 313 -1.40 -9.57 -2.65
N LEU A 314 -0.27 -10.26 -2.65
CA LEU A 314 0.66 -10.39 -1.54
C LEU A 314 1.91 -9.59 -1.86
N ILE A 315 2.22 -8.58 -1.06
CA ILE A 315 3.39 -7.72 -1.23
C ILE A 315 4.54 -8.30 -0.40
N VAL A 316 5.49 -8.98 -1.03
CA VAL A 316 6.69 -9.51 -0.36
C VAL A 316 7.78 -8.45 -0.37
N ALA A 317 8.33 -8.11 0.81
CA ALA A 317 9.35 -7.08 0.99
C ALA A 317 10.41 -7.52 2.02
N ASN A 318 11.11 -8.62 1.76
CA ASN A 318 12.14 -9.15 2.66
C ASN A 318 13.39 -8.27 2.70
N ALA A 319 13.76 -7.62 1.58
CA ALA A 319 14.93 -6.75 1.46
C ALA A 319 14.73 -5.38 2.16
N ALA A 320 13.49 -4.89 2.29
CA ALA A 320 13.18 -3.62 2.96
C ALA A 320 13.46 -3.60 4.49
N LYS A 321 14.25 -4.54 4.97
CA LYS A 321 14.76 -4.61 6.35
C LYS A 321 16.15 -3.99 6.49
N GLN A 322 16.80 -3.69 5.38
CA GLN A 322 18.15 -3.12 5.35
C GLN A 322 18.19 -1.96 4.36
N TRP A 323 18.83 -0.87 4.78
CA TRP A 323 19.02 0.31 3.96
C TRP A 323 20.41 0.88 4.16
N TYR A 324 21.00 1.37 3.09
CA TYR A 324 22.35 1.87 3.08
C TYR A 324 22.45 3.18 2.32
N PHE A 325 23.16 4.14 2.89
CA PHE A 325 23.49 5.43 2.30
C PHE A 325 25.00 5.63 2.39
N ALA A 326 25.69 5.72 1.27
CA ALA A 326 27.14 5.87 1.23
C ALA A 326 27.57 7.31 1.46
N GLU A 327 26.78 8.27 0.94
CA GLU A 327 26.99 9.71 1.21
C GLU A 327 26.28 10.12 2.49
N GLY A 328 26.78 11.20 3.08
CA GLY A 328 26.21 11.91 4.21
C GLY A 328 27.23 12.84 4.83
N THR A 329 26.77 13.97 5.35
CA THR A 329 27.63 14.94 6.00
C THR A 329 26.86 15.83 6.97
N THR A 330 27.47 16.06 8.14
CA THR A 330 26.99 17.00 9.17
C THR A 330 27.88 18.26 9.26
N ARG A 331 28.65 18.57 8.20
CA ARG A 331 29.48 19.77 8.12
C ARG A 331 28.66 21.05 8.15
N GLU A 332 29.28 22.16 8.49
CA GLU A 332 28.64 23.48 8.42
C GLU A 332 28.06 23.71 7.01
N GLY A 333 26.82 24.20 6.93
CA GLY A 333 26.10 24.40 5.69
C GLY A 333 25.34 23.16 5.24
N PHE A 334 25.31 22.07 6.01
CA PHE A 334 24.53 20.86 5.68
C PHE A 334 23.58 20.49 6.81
N GLN A 335 22.40 19.99 6.42
CA GLN A 335 21.44 19.36 7.31
C GLN A 335 20.99 18.05 6.68
N GLU A 336 21.31 16.96 7.32
CA GLU A 336 20.98 15.61 6.91
C GLU A 336 19.95 15.01 7.86
N TRP A 337 18.91 14.45 7.28
CA TRP A 337 17.85 13.75 8.00
C TRP A 337 17.74 12.31 7.51
N LEU A 338 17.18 11.46 8.34
CA LEU A 338 16.63 10.17 7.93
C LEU A 338 15.14 10.18 8.21
N THR A 339 14.35 9.82 7.22
CA THR A 339 12.90 9.69 7.35
C THR A 339 12.52 8.23 7.19
N ILE A 340 11.71 7.74 8.11
CA ILE A 340 11.36 6.34 8.22
C ILE A 340 9.83 6.22 8.19
N LEU A 341 9.30 5.43 7.26
CA LEU A 341 7.90 5.01 7.22
C LEU A 341 7.80 3.55 7.70
N ASN A 342 6.96 3.32 8.69
CA ASN A 342 6.58 1.98 9.11
C ASN A 342 5.23 1.59 8.47
N PRO A 343 5.20 0.75 7.43
CA PRO A 343 3.94 0.31 6.82
C PRO A 343 3.24 -0.82 7.61
N ASN A 344 3.81 -1.24 8.75
CA ASN A 344 3.28 -2.34 9.56
C ASN A 344 2.24 -1.83 10.56
N VAL A 345 1.28 -2.70 10.90
CA VAL A 345 0.24 -2.45 11.93
C VAL A 345 0.75 -2.52 13.37
N GLU A 346 2.04 -2.79 13.56
CA GLU A 346 2.70 -2.82 14.86
C GLU A 346 3.92 -1.91 14.86
N PRO A 347 4.28 -1.34 16.01
CA PRO A 347 5.51 -0.57 16.13
C PRO A 347 6.75 -1.41 15.82
N VAL A 348 7.78 -0.78 15.27
CA VAL A 348 9.04 -1.44 14.90
C VAL A 348 10.22 -0.76 15.61
N GLU A 349 11.04 -1.56 16.30
CA GLU A 349 12.37 -1.13 16.76
C GLU A 349 13.39 -1.47 15.69
N PHE A 350 14.28 -0.52 15.36
CA PHE A 350 15.31 -0.67 14.35
C PHE A 350 16.61 -0.03 14.79
N THR A 351 17.71 -0.45 14.20
CA THR A 351 19.06 0.04 14.50
C THR A 351 19.59 0.89 13.36
N VAL A 352 20.11 2.08 13.67
CA VAL A 352 20.87 2.92 12.75
C VAL A 352 22.34 2.87 13.11
N SER A 353 23.18 2.56 12.14
CA SER A 353 24.64 2.53 12.25
C SER A 353 25.24 3.66 11.43
N TYR A 354 26.03 4.50 12.06
CA TYR A 354 26.72 5.65 11.46
C TYR A 354 28.21 5.32 11.30
N ALA A 355 28.68 5.18 10.06
CA ALA A 355 30.04 4.84 9.70
C ALA A 355 30.82 6.09 9.26
N PHE A 356 32.06 6.21 9.68
CA PHE A 356 32.94 7.35 9.42
C PHE A 356 34.20 6.91 8.66
N PRO A 357 34.94 7.84 8.00
CA PRO A 357 36.21 7.50 7.35
C PRO A 357 37.24 6.93 8.31
N ASP A 358 37.46 7.57 9.46
CA ASP A 358 38.63 7.37 10.35
C ASP A 358 38.27 7.01 11.80
N SER A 359 36.98 6.88 12.15
CA SER A 359 36.57 6.55 13.52
C SER A 359 35.64 5.34 13.58
N GLU A 360 35.39 4.83 14.77
CA GLU A 360 34.50 3.68 14.96
C GLU A 360 33.03 4.04 14.61
N THR A 361 32.31 3.03 14.14
CA THR A 361 30.87 3.14 13.85
C THR A 361 30.08 3.34 15.14
N VAL A 362 29.19 4.33 15.14
CA VAL A 362 28.23 4.58 16.22
C VAL A 362 26.91 3.91 15.87
N LYS A 363 26.22 3.32 16.87
CA LYS A 363 24.94 2.63 16.68
C LYS A 363 23.91 3.16 17.67
N HIS A 364 22.72 3.45 17.17
CA HIS A 364 21.57 3.84 17.98
C HIS A 364 20.35 3.00 17.63
N VAL A 365 19.48 2.74 18.61
CA VAL A 365 18.21 2.02 18.43
C VAL A 365 17.07 3.02 18.56
N TYR A 366 16.15 2.95 17.61
CA TYR A 366 14.97 3.80 17.53
C TYR A 366 13.71 2.96 17.43
N ARG A 367 12.57 3.59 17.63
CA ARG A 367 11.24 2.99 17.48
C ARG A 367 10.38 3.90 16.62
N VAL A 368 9.70 3.32 15.65
CA VAL A 368 8.66 3.98 14.85
C VAL A 368 7.31 3.31 15.12
N GLU A 369 6.27 4.09 15.35
CA GLU A 369 4.93 3.59 15.66
C GLU A 369 4.27 2.91 14.46
N ALA A 370 3.19 2.14 14.71
CA ALA A 370 2.44 1.44 13.68
C ALA A 370 1.88 2.44 12.66
N GLU A 371 2.01 2.13 11.36
CA GLU A 371 1.57 2.97 10.24
C GLU A 371 2.07 4.43 10.32
N GLY A 372 3.14 4.63 11.11
CA GLY A 372 3.68 5.92 11.48
C GLY A 372 4.96 6.30 10.73
N ARG A 373 5.35 7.55 10.90
CA ARG A 373 6.56 8.16 10.34
C ARG A 373 7.47 8.67 11.46
N LEU A 374 8.78 8.65 11.23
CA LEU A 374 9.79 9.19 12.14
C LEU A 374 10.86 9.95 11.33
N SER A 375 11.29 11.11 11.83
CA SER A 375 12.42 11.87 11.28
C SER A 375 13.54 11.94 12.31
N LEU A 376 14.79 11.69 11.88
CA LEU A 376 15.99 11.75 12.72
C LEU A 376 16.95 12.79 12.14
N ASP A 377 17.39 13.76 12.96
CA ASP A 377 18.44 14.71 12.62
C ASP A 377 19.81 14.06 12.83
N VAL A 378 20.53 13.75 11.75
CA VAL A 378 21.81 13.04 11.81
C VAL A 378 22.88 13.85 12.59
N ALA A 379 22.87 15.19 12.45
CA ALA A 379 23.82 16.03 13.20
C ALA A 379 23.56 16.02 14.72
N HIS A 380 22.31 15.86 15.14
CA HIS A 380 21.96 15.65 16.56
C HIS A 380 22.49 14.32 17.09
N GLU A 381 22.44 13.27 16.26
CA GLU A 381 22.81 11.90 16.66
C GLU A 381 24.33 11.68 16.76
N VAL A 382 25.10 12.26 15.83
CA VAL A 382 26.55 11.98 15.74
C VAL A 382 27.44 13.21 15.95
N GLY A 383 26.85 14.39 16.12
CA GLY A 383 27.56 15.68 16.20
C GLY A 383 27.85 16.26 14.80
N THR A 384 28.24 17.53 14.79
CA THR A 384 28.55 18.31 13.57
C THR A 384 29.96 18.05 13.05
N GLY A 385 30.23 18.43 11.79
CA GLY A 385 31.56 18.47 11.20
C GLY A 385 32.08 17.10 10.72
N LYS A 386 31.21 16.15 10.45
CA LYS A 386 31.56 14.77 10.07
C LYS A 386 31.09 14.42 8.66
N ASP A 387 31.84 13.60 7.97
CA ASP A 387 31.37 12.80 6.84
C ASP A 387 30.87 11.48 7.40
N VAL A 388 29.66 11.09 7.03
CA VAL A 388 28.98 9.94 7.61
C VAL A 388 28.27 9.11 6.53
N SER A 389 28.39 7.79 6.61
CA SER A 389 27.52 6.88 5.87
C SER A 389 26.58 6.21 6.85
N VAL A 390 25.38 5.87 6.39
CA VAL A 390 24.34 5.33 7.24
C VAL A 390 23.94 3.93 6.78
N SER A 391 23.75 3.04 7.76
CA SER A 391 23.08 1.75 7.54
C SER A 391 21.94 1.60 8.53
N VAL A 392 20.77 1.19 8.04
CA VAL A 392 19.59 0.93 8.87
C VAL A 392 19.27 -0.55 8.81
N GLU A 393 19.06 -1.19 9.96
CA GLU A 393 18.71 -2.60 10.08
C GLU A 393 17.44 -2.73 10.92
N SER A 394 16.45 -3.46 10.40
CA SER A 394 15.15 -3.65 11.02
C SER A 394 14.72 -5.12 10.99
N PRO A 395 14.04 -5.64 12.03
CA PRO A 395 13.47 -6.99 12.01
C PRO A 395 12.26 -7.11 11.06
N ARG A 396 11.64 -5.98 10.69
CA ARG A 396 10.47 -5.90 9.81
C ARG A 396 10.72 -4.90 8.69
N PRO A 397 10.06 -5.03 7.54
CA PRO A 397 10.16 -4.01 6.48
C PRO A 397 9.79 -2.61 6.97
N ILE A 398 10.66 -1.67 6.71
CA ILE A 398 10.46 -0.22 6.87
C ILE A 398 11.00 0.47 5.64
N MET A 399 10.48 1.65 5.29
CA MET A 399 10.97 2.45 4.17
C MET A 399 11.81 3.58 4.72
N VAL A 400 12.97 3.81 4.11
CA VAL A 400 13.90 4.83 4.58
C VAL A 400 14.35 5.71 3.42
N GLU A 401 14.23 7.02 3.61
CA GLU A 401 14.76 8.05 2.71
C GLU A 401 15.68 8.99 3.49
N ARG A 402 16.56 9.66 2.77
CA ARG A 402 17.52 10.63 3.33
C ARG A 402 17.31 11.99 2.70
N PRO A 403 16.54 12.90 3.31
CA PRO A 403 16.56 14.33 3.00
C PRO A 403 17.89 14.97 3.38
N MET A 404 18.44 15.76 2.50
CA MET A 404 19.61 16.57 2.76
C MET A 404 19.44 17.98 2.18
N TYR A 405 19.52 18.99 3.03
CA TYR A 405 19.49 20.41 2.65
C TYR A 405 20.87 21.01 2.85
N PHE A 406 21.28 21.91 1.97
CA PHE A 406 22.63 22.47 2.06
C PHE A 406 22.76 23.91 1.52
N LEU A 407 23.81 24.57 2.00
CA LEU A 407 24.43 25.75 1.40
C LEU A 407 25.89 25.37 1.11
N TYR A 408 26.13 24.73 -0.02
CA TYR A 408 27.43 24.20 -0.39
C TYR A 408 28.47 25.32 -0.51
N ARG A 409 29.60 25.18 0.23
CA ARG A 409 30.65 26.21 0.33
C ARG A 409 30.15 27.60 0.75
N GLY A 410 28.97 27.70 1.37
CA GLY A 410 28.36 28.97 1.76
C GLY A 410 27.82 29.80 0.57
N LEU A 411 27.69 29.20 -0.64
CA LEU A 411 27.35 29.92 -1.87
C LEU A 411 26.23 29.24 -2.65
N TRP A 412 26.18 27.91 -2.75
CA TRP A 412 25.24 27.17 -3.58
C TRP A 412 24.18 26.50 -2.73
N PRO A 413 22.99 27.09 -2.64
CA PRO A 413 21.89 26.45 -1.94
C PRO A 413 21.34 25.28 -2.73
N GLY A 414 20.78 24.30 -2.03
CA GLY A 414 20.13 23.17 -2.64
C GLY A 414 19.65 22.15 -1.61
N GLY A 415 19.18 21.04 -2.11
CA GLY A 415 18.81 19.87 -1.32
C GLY A 415 18.23 18.78 -2.20
N HIS A 416 18.19 17.59 -1.66
CA HIS A 416 17.66 16.41 -2.33
C HIS A 416 17.07 15.43 -1.32
N VAL A 417 16.26 14.50 -1.80
CA VAL A 417 15.85 13.31 -1.06
C VAL A 417 16.25 12.09 -1.87
N SER A 418 17.01 11.19 -1.27
CA SER A 418 17.39 9.93 -1.91
C SER A 418 16.85 8.74 -1.13
N GLY A 419 16.34 7.73 -1.83
CA GLY A 419 16.09 6.41 -1.29
C GLY A 419 17.40 5.65 -1.12
N GLY A 420 17.58 4.96 0.02
CA GLY A 420 18.76 4.13 0.25
C GLY A 420 18.81 2.91 -0.65
N ALA A 421 20.01 2.35 -0.85
CA ALA A 421 20.15 1.00 -1.37
C ALA A 421 19.68 0.00 -0.31
N ASN A 422 18.88 -0.99 -0.71
CA ASN A 422 18.41 -2.03 0.21
C ASN A 422 19.34 -3.25 0.29
N GLN A 423 20.38 -3.29 -0.56
CA GLN A 423 21.46 -4.27 -0.47
C GLN A 423 22.77 -3.75 -1.06
N PRO A 424 23.91 -4.09 -0.48
CA PRO A 424 25.21 -3.82 -1.09
C PRO A 424 25.42 -4.70 -2.34
N SER A 425 26.19 -4.19 -3.31
CA SER A 425 26.47 -4.90 -4.57
C SER A 425 27.97 -4.92 -4.91
N THR A 426 28.37 -5.86 -5.74
CA THR A 426 29.73 -5.91 -6.31
C THR A 426 29.88 -5.09 -7.59
N ALA A 427 28.81 -4.47 -8.07
CA ALA A 427 28.82 -3.59 -9.23
C ALA A 427 27.84 -2.43 -9.06
N TRP A 428 28.27 -1.22 -9.49
CA TRP A 428 27.43 -0.03 -9.55
C TRP A 428 27.71 0.75 -10.83
N TYR A 429 26.69 1.36 -11.39
CA TYR A 429 26.73 2.08 -12.65
C TYR A 429 26.06 3.44 -12.51
N PHE A 430 26.68 4.49 -13.07
CA PHE A 430 26.16 5.86 -13.14
C PHE A 430 26.29 6.32 -14.58
N ALA A 431 25.20 6.78 -15.18
CA ALA A 431 25.19 7.23 -16.56
C ALA A 431 25.57 8.71 -16.70
N GLU A 432 25.13 9.53 -15.73
CA GLU A 432 25.46 10.96 -15.69
C GLU A 432 26.76 11.20 -14.93
N GLY A 433 27.39 12.32 -15.23
CA GLY A 433 28.54 12.92 -14.58
C GLY A 433 29.12 14.02 -15.42
N TYR A 434 29.52 15.13 -14.78
CA TYR A 434 30.10 16.28 -15.46
C TYR A 434 31.08 17.03 -14.55
N THR A 435 32.29 17.31 -15.06
CA THR A 435 33.36 18.02 -14.34
C THR A 435 33.68 19.39 -14.92
N GLY A 436 32.76 19.96 -15.74
CA GLY A 436 32.91 21.29 -16.31
C GLY A 436 32.83 22.43 -15.32
N PRO A 437 33.06 23.68 -15.77
CA PRO A 437 33.02 24.85 -14.90
C PRO A 437 31.69 24.94 -14.14
N GLY A 438 31.79 25.12 -12.80
CA GLY A 438 30.62 25.17 -11.94
C GLY A 438 30.09 23.80 -11.50
N PHE A 439 30.77 22.71 -11.78
CA PHE A 439 30.38 21.36 -11.36
C PHE A 439 31.46 20.69 -10.52
N GLU A 440 31.06 20.11 -9.40
CA GLU A 440 31.90 19.33 -8.52
C GLU A 440 31.25 17.95 -8.28
N GLU A 441 31.87 16.93 -8.80
CA GLU A 441 31.38 15.54 -8.75
C GLU A 441 32.21 14.71 -7.79
N TYR A 442 31.54 13.95 -6.96
CA TYR A 442 32.13 13.02 -6.03
C TYR A 442 31.57 11.60 -6.24
N LEU A 443 32.32 10.60 -5.80
CA LEU A 443 31.88 9.21 -5.65
C LEU A 443 32.12 8.79 -4.22
N CYS A 444 31.05 8.43 -3.51
CA CYS A 444 31.08 7.96 -2.14
C CYS A 444 30.89 6.46 -2.09
N LEU A 445 31.80 5.75 -1.38
CA LEU A 445 31.80 4.31 -1.25
C LEU A 445 31.62 3.93 0.22
N LEU A 446 30.71 3.03 0.54
CA LEU A 446 30.56 2.41 1.86
C LEU A 446 30.82 0.90 1.75
N ASN A 447 31.73 0.40 2.56
CA ASN A 447 31.88 -1.04 2.80
C ASN A 447 31.18 -1.42 4.11
N PRO A 448 29.94 -1.94 4.09
CA PRO A 448 29.25 -2.36 5.32
C PRO A 448 29.74 -3.72 5.82
N GLY A 449 30.56 -4.43 5.03
CA GLY A 449 31.06 -5.77 5.31
C GLY A 449 32.16 -5.82 6.39
N GLN A 450 32.65 -7.03 6.64
CA GLN A 450 33.67 -7.32 7.65
C GLN A 450 35.07 -7.57 7.01
N GLN A 451 35.16 -7.54 5.68
CA GLN A 451 36.41 -7.71 4.94
C GLN A 451 36.72 -6.44 4.15
N PRO A 452 38.00 -6.08 3.93
CA PRO A 452 38.37 -5.01 3.01
C PRO A 452 37.82 -5.29 1.61
N ALA A 453 37.25 -4.29 0.96
CA ALA A 453 36.77 -4.37 -0.43
C ALA A 453 37.80 -3.74 -1.37
N ASN A 454 38.27 -4.52 -2.37
CA ASN A 454 39.08 -4.00 -3.46
C ASN A 454 38.15 -3.51 -4.56
N VAL A 455 38.09 -2.21 -4.74
CA VAL A 455 37.17 -1.53 -5.65
C VAL A 455 37.93 -1.03 -6.87
N THR A 456 37.44 -1.33 -8.06
CA THR A 456 37.90 -0.78 -9.33
C THR A 456 36.87 0.23 -9.84
N ILE A 457 37.30 1.44 -10.17
CA ILE A 457 36.47 2.52 -10.68
C ILE A 457 36.92 2.81 -12.11
N GLU A 458 36.01 2.70 -13.05
CA GLU A 458 36.22 3.04 -14.47
C GLU A 458 35.42 4.29 -14.80
N TYR A 459 36.09 5.25 -15.41
CA TYR A 459 35.54 6.52 -15.87
C TYR A 459 35.42 6.49 -17.39
N LEU A 460 34.20 6.59 -17.90
CA LEU A 460 33.89 6.44 -19.32
C LEU A 460 33.28 7.73 -19.88
N SER A 461 33.64 8.06 -21.12
CA SER A 461 33.08 9.23 -21.83
C SER A 461 32.42 8.78 -23.14
N HIS A 462 31.97 9.75 -23.93
CA HIS A 462 31.52 9.51 -25.31
C HIS A 462 32.58 8.78 -26.18
N GLY A 463 33.86 8.97 -25.89
CA GLY A 463 34.99 8.31 -26.59
C GLY A 463 35.44 6.98 -26.01
N GLY A 464 34.74 6.44 -25.01
CA GLY A 464 35.11 5.23 -24.30
C GLY A 464 35.81 5.49 -22.96
N LEU A 465 36.65 4.54 -22.52
CA LEU A 465 37.36 4.58 -21.24
C LEU A 465 38.34 5.77 -21.18
N LEU A 466 38.15 6.68 -20.21
CA LEU A 466 39.04 7.81 -19.92
C LEU A 466 40.13 7.44 -18.92
N HIS A 467 39.74 6.81 -17.81
CA HIS A 467 40.64 6.48 -16.71
C HIS A 467 40.10 5.27 -15.94
N GLN A 468 41.02 4.60 -15.22
CA GLN A 468 40.68 3.52 -14.29
C GLN A 468 41.58 3.62 -13.07
N GLU A 469 41.01 3.48 -11.88
CA GLU A 469 41.76 3.42 -10.64
C GLU A 469 41.29 2.28 -9.72
N GLN A 470 42.12 1.96 -8.71
CA GLN A 470 41.79 0.99 -7.68
C GLN A 470 41.83 1.63 -6.30
N LYS A 471 40.89 1.25 -5.46
CA LYS A 471 40.75 1.68 -4.07
C LYS A 471 40.56 0.47 -3.15
N VAL A 472 40.94 0.61 -1.89
CA VAL A 472 40.64 -0.36 -0.84
C VAL A 472 39.78 0.31 0.22
N VAL A 473 38.51 -0.07 0.28
CA VAL A 473 37.59 0.43 1.30
C VAL A 473 37.59 -0.52 2.49
N GLN A 474 38.05 -0.03 3.65
CA GLN A 474 38.16 -0.84 4.87
C GLN A 474 36.80 -1.30 5.41
N PRO A 475 36.72 -2.40 6.18
CA PRO A 475 35.49 -2.88 6.79
C PRO A 475 34.79 -1.82 7.65
N SER A 476 33.48 -1.68 7.50
CA SER A 476 32.64 -0.71 8.21
C SER A 476 33.12 0.75 8.06
N ARG A 477 33.67 1.08 6.88
CA ARG A 477 34.21 2.41 6.56
C ARG A 477 33.63 2.95 5.26
N ARG A 478 33.74 4.28 5.14
CA ARG A 478 33.49 4.99 3.89
C ARG A 478 34.79 5.51 3.27
N ASP A 479 34.76 5.75 1.96
CA ASP A 479 35.78 6.49 1.21
C ASP A 479 35.08 7.43 0.22
N THR A 480 35.72 8.52 -0.13
CA THR A 480 35.20 9.52 -1.07
C THR A 480 36.25 9.85 -2.12
N VAL A 481 35.85 9.84 -3.38
CA VAL A 481 36.67 10.24 -4.53
C VAL A 481 36.15 11.57 -5.06
N PHE A 482 37.03 12.53 -5.28
CA PHE A 482 36.71 13.75 -6.02
C PHE A 482 36.99 13.54 -7.50
N VAL A 483 35.94 13.35 -8.29
CA VAL A 483 36.02 12.91 -9.68
C VAL A 483 36.75 13.95 -10.56
N ASN A 484 36.56 15.25 -10.30
CA ASN A 484 37.20 16.33 -11.03
C ASN A 484 38.76 16.23 -10.99
N ASP A 485 39.34 15.79 -9.87
CA ASP A 485 40.79 15.61 -9.75
C ASP A 485 41.30 14.39 -10.55
N VAL A 486 40.44 13.38 -10.76
CA VAL A 486 40.81 12.14 -11.43
C VAL A 486 40.76 12.28 -12.95
N VAL A 487 39.66 12.80 -13.50
CA VAL A 487 39.44 12.88 -14.94
C VAL A 487 39.79 14.24 -15.55
N GLY A 488 40.06 15.24 -14.70
CA GLY A 488 40.31 16.61 -15.09
C GLY A 488 39.02 17.38 -15.40
N PRO A 489 39.14 18.69 -15.75
CA PRO A 489 38.00 19.55 -16.00
C PRO A 489 37.34 19.25 -17.34
N ASP A 490 36.09 19.71 -17.48
CA ASP A 490 35.29 19.74 -18.71
C ASP A 490 35.13 18.38 -19.37
N ARG A 491 34.72 17.40 -18.55
CA ARG A 491 34.43 16.02 -18.97
C ARG A 491 32.98 15.66 -18.68
N GLU A 492 32.31 15.09 -19.67
CA GLU A 492 31.15 14.25 -19.47
C GLU A 492 31.63 12.84 -19.12
N VAL A 493 31.19 12.29 -18.00
CA VAL A 493 31.69 11.01 -17.50
C VAL A 493 30.58 10.12 -16.95
N SER A 494 30.61 8.85 -17.33
CA SER A 494 29.85 7.78 -16.68
C SER A 494 30.79 6.95 -15.82
N LEU A 495 30.30 6.38 -14.74
CA LEU A 495 31.09 5.57 -13.83
C LEU A 495 30.64 4.09 -13.87
N ARG A 496 31.61 3.19 -13.88
CA ARG A 496 31.42 1.79 -13.54
C ARG A 496 32.28 1.44 -12.35
N VAL A 497 31.67 1.05 -11.25
CA VAL A 497 32.34 0.61 -10.02
C VAL A 497 32.18 -0.89 -9.91
N THR A 498 33.27 -1.63 -9.73
CA THR A 498 33.26 -3.07 -9.46
C THR A 498 34.10 -3.41 -8.25
N SER A 499 33.73 -4.41 -7.47
CA SER A 499 34.45 -4.79 -6.27
C SER A 499 34.42 -6.30 -6.01
N ASP A 500 35.39 -6.80 -5.24
CA ASP A 500 35.47 -8.20 -4.83
C ASP A 500 34.61 -8.51 -3.59
N GLN A 501 34.17 -7.49 -2.86
CA GLN A 501 33.24 -7.56 -1.75
C GLN A 501 32.07 -6.61 -2.02
N PRO A 502 30.83 -6.92 -1.60
CA PRO A 502 29.71 -6.01 -1.78
C PRO A 502 29.93 -4.66 -1.08
N VAL A 503 29.79 -3.58 -1.82
CA VAL A 503 29.85 -2.19 -1.36
C VAL A 503 28.58 -1.43 -1.75
N VAL A 504 28.39 -0.24 -1.21
CA VAL A 504 27.37 0.72 -1.64
C VAL A 504 28.06 1.92 -2.25
N ALA A 505 27.53 2.42 -3.37
CA ALA A 505 28.07 3.57 -4.06
C ALA A 505 26.98 4.64 -4.30
N GLU A 506 27.27 5.88 -3.99
CA GLU A 506 26.46 7.05 -4.28
C GLU A 506 27.31 8.15 -4.92
N ARG A 507 26.69 8.95 -5.77
CA ARG A 507 27.35 10.03 -6.51
C ARG A 507 26.73 11.38 -6.17
N PRO A 508 27.34 12.18 -5.29
CA PRO A 508 27.02 13.59 -5.11
C PRO A 508 27.55 14.44 -6.30
N ILE A 509 26.72 15.36 -6.79
CA ILE A 509 27.14 16.45 -7.68
C ILE A 509 26.61 17.76 -7.13
N TYR A 510 27.48 18.75 -6.94
CA TYR A 510 27.12 20.13 -6.63
C TYR A 510 27.41 21.00 -7.84
N PHE A 511 26.49 21.93 -8.15
CA PHE A 511 26.61 22.69 -9.40
C PHE A 511 26.14 24.13 -9.30
N LEU A 512 26.62 24.93 -10.25
CA LEU A 512 26.13 26.25 -10.64
C LEU A 512 25.87 26.22 -12.14
N TYR A 513 24.72 25.67 -12.55
CA TYR A 513 24.34 25.48 -13.93
C TYR A 513 24.09 26.83 -14.62
N HIS A 514 24.62 27.02 -15.82
CA HIS A 514 24.63 28.29 -16.56
C HIS A 514 25.17 29.49 -15.75
N GLY A 515 25.93 29.26 -14.69
CA GLY A 515 26.48 30.30 -13.82
C GLY A 515 25.46 31.01 -12.94
N SER A 516 24.22 30.52 -12.85
CA SER A 516 23.14 31.13 -12.06
C SER A 516 22.26 30.13 -11.31
N TRP A 517 21.98 28.95 -11.85
CA TRP A 517 21.13 27.95 -11.18
C TRP A 517 21.99 27.07 -10.28
N ALA A 518 21.98 27.40 -8.99
CA ALA A 518 22.73 26.65 -7.99
C ALA A 518 21.92 25.45 -7.51
N GLY A 519 22.61 24.35 -7.21
CA GLY A 519 21.97 23.15 -6.70
C GLY A 519 22.95 22.02 -6.42
N GLY A 520 22.42 20.85 -6.22
CA GLY A 520 23.15 19.62 -6.07
C GLY A 520 22.21 18.47 -5.71
N HIS A 521 22.66 17.28 -5.98
CA HIS A 521 21.93 16.04 -5.72
C HIS A 521 22.87 14.92 -5.31
N VAL A 522 22.29 13.86 -4.78
CA VAL A 522 22.99 12.58 -4.59
C VAL A 522 22.15 11.48 -5.23
N SER A 523 22.68 10.81 -6.23
CA SER A 523 22.05 9.63 -6.81
C SER A 523 22.72 8.34 -6.36
N SER A 524 21.91 7.34 -6.02
CA SER A 524 22.36 5.97 -5.90
C SER A 524 22.64 5.40 -7.28
N GLY A 525 23.72 4.64 -7.46
CA GLY A 525 23.99 3.95 -8.71
C GLY A 525 22.98 2.82 -8.96
N SER A 526 22.89 2.39 -10.21
CA SER A 526 22.24 1.10 -10.50
C SER A 526 23.19 -0.05 -10.22
N ASN A 527 22.70 -1.08 -9.53
CA ASN A 527 23.49 -2.30 -9.28
C ASN A 527 23.60 -3.22 -10.52
N GLN A 528 22.80 -2.99 -11.56
CA GLN A 528 22.83 -3.72 -12.83
C GLN A 528 22.24 -2.91 -13.98
N PRO A 529 22.73 -3.08 -15.22
CA PRO A 529 22.08 -2.54 -16.41
C PRO A 529 20.73 -3.21 -16.69
N SER A 530 19.80 -2.49 -17.33
CA SER A 530 18.50 -3.01 -17.78
C SER A 530 18.25 -2.70 -19.25
N ALA A 531 17.44 -3.53 -19.90
CA ALA A 531 16.98 -3.24 -21.26
C ALA A 531 15.90 -2.16 -21.31
N THR A 532 15.22 -1.88 -20.19
CA THR A 532 14.16 -0.88 -20.11
C THR A 532 14.35 -0.01 -18.87
N TRP A 533 14.06 1.31 -19.03
CA TRP A 533 14.05 2.30 -17.96
C TRP A 533 12.83 3.20 -18.12
N TYR A 534 12.26 3.61 -16.99
CA TYR A 534 11.08 4.47 -16.92
C TYR A 534 11.36 5.69 -16.06
N PHE A 535 10.81 6.84 -16.46
CA PHE A 535 10.83 8.09 -15.71
C PHE A 535 9.42 8.68 -15.75
N ALA A 536 8.79 8.83 -14.61
CA ALA A 536 7.41 9.33 -14.53
C ALA A 536 7.36 10.86 -14.63
N GLU A 537 8.31 11.54 -14.02
CA GLU A 537 8.45 12.99 -14.12
C GLU A 537 9.19 13.40 -15.39
N GLY A 538 8.84 14.56 -15.91
CA GLY A 538 9.49 15.27 -16.99
C GLY A 538 8.67 16.48 -17.40
N TYR A 539 9.35 17.62 -17.58
CA TYR A 539 8.73 18.86 -17.99
C TYR A 539 9.68 19.70 -18.86
N THR A 540 9.22 20.08 -20.05
CA THR A 540 10.01 20.85 -21.02
C THR A 540 9.56 22.31 -21.15
N GLY A 541 8.84 22.82 -20.12
CA GLY A 541 8.34 24.20 -20.09
C GLY A 541 9.43 25.24 -19.89
N SER A 542 9.01 26.52 -19.89
CA SER A 542 9.93 27.62 -19.64
C SER A 542 10.56 27.46 -18.25
N GLY A 543 11.89 27.64 -18.15
CA GLY A 543 12.63 27.46 -16.92
C GLY A 543 13.02 26.01 -16.63
N PHE A 544 12.77 25.03 -17.55
CA PHE A 544 13.17 23.64 -17.37
C PHE A 544 14.04 23.18 -18.53
N GLU A 545 15.14 22.53 -18.19
CA GLU A 545 16.03 21.85 -19.12
C GLU A 545 16.21 20.40 -18.68
N GLU A 546 15.72 19.49 -19.49
CA GLU A 546 15.74 18.07 -19.23
C GLU A 546 16.68 17.35 -20.18
N TRP A 547 17.49 16.49 -19.64
CA TRP A 547 18.46 15.68 -20.37
C TRP A 547 18.24 14.20 -20.04
N LEU A 548 18.69 13.33 -20.93
CA LEU A 548 18.71 11.89 -20.71
C LEU A 548 20.12 11.38 -21.00
N CYS A 549 20.77 10.84 -19.99
CA CYS A 549 22.10 10.28 -20.08
C CYS A 549 22.02 8.75 -20.18
N LEU A 550 22.58 8.20 -21.26
CA LEU A 550 22.55 6.78 -21.60
C LEU A 550 23.97 6.23 -21.54
N PHE A 551 24.20 5.24 -20.68
CA PHE A 551 25.48 4.54 -20.58
C PHE A 551 25.34 3.13 -21.12
N ASN A 552 26.11 2.81 -22.17
CA ASN A 552 26.22 1.49 -22.76
C ASN A 552 27.46 0.75 -22.23
N PRO A 553 27.33 -0.15 -21.25
CA PRO A 553 28.45 -0.93 -20.73
C PRO A 553 28.84 -2.13 -21.62
N ASN A 554 28.17 -2.31 -22.78
CA ASN A 554 28.42 -3.42 -23.67
C ASN A 554 29.59 -3.15 -24.63
N PRO A 555 30.31 -4.18 -25.07
CA PRO A 555 31.39 -4.04 -26.04
C PRO A 555 30.91 -3.79 -27.48
N GLU A 556 29.62 -3.67 -27.70
CA GLU A 556 28.97 -3.46 -28.98
C GLU A 556 28.03 -2.23 -28.93
N PRO A 557 27.75 -1.59 -30.08
CA PRO A 557 26.77 -0.51 -30.14
C PRO A 557 25.41 -0.98 -29.63
N ASN A 558 24.65 -0.07 -29.04
CA ASN A 558 23.30 -0.31 -28.54
C ASN A 558 22.33 0.69 -29.15
N LEU A 559 21.38 0.22 -29.95
CA LEU A 559 20.30 1.07 -30.46
C LEU A 559 19.23 1.20 -29.39
N VAL A 560 18.95 2.44 -29.00
CA VAL A 560 18.03 2.78 -27.91
C VAL A 560 16.82 3.52 -28.46
N SER A 561 15.63 3.03 -28.17
CA SER A 561 14.36 3.69 -28.47
C SER A 561 13.92 4.50 -27.23
N ILE A 562 13.56 5.76 -27.43
CA ILE A 562 13.11 6.68 -26.38
C ILE A 562 11.68 7.10 -26.72
N THR A 563 10.72 6.78 -25.84
CA THR A 563 9.31 7.14 -26.02
C THR A 563 8.92 8.17 -24.97
N TYR A 564 8.39 9.30 -25.43
CA TYR A 564 7.87 10.38 -24.60
C TYR A 564 6.34 10.24 -24.52
N GLN A 565 5.78 10.10 -23.34
CA GLN A 565 4.35 9.92 -23.08
C GLN A 565 3.78 11.21 -22.47
N THR A 566 2.66 11.71 -23.02
CA THR A 566 1.98 12.91 -22.52
C THR A 566 0.75 12.56 -21.67
N PRO A 567 0.18 13.53 -20.92
CA PRO A 567 -1.07 13.32 -20.18
C PRO A 567 -2.23 12.84 -21.06
N GLU A 568 -2.30 13.28 -22.31
CA GLU A 568 -3.35 12.90 -23.27
C GLU A 568 -3.11 11.55 -23.94
N GLY A 569 -2.05 10.82 -23.56
CA GLY A 569 -1.68 9.52 -24.14
C GLY A 569 -1.08 9.62 -25.54
N MET A 570 -0.63 10.80 -25.95
CA MET A 570 0.16 10.95 -27.18
C MET A 570 1.59 10.49 -26.92
N ASN A 571 2.11 9.68 -27.82
CA ASN A 571 3.45 9.12 -27.70
C ASN A 571 4.30 9.51 -28.91
N VAL A 572 5.46 10.10 -28.63
CA VAL A 572 6.50 10.37 -29.64
C VAL A 572 7.67 9.44 -29.36
N THR A 573 8.17 8.74 -30.37
CA THR A 573 9.32 7.83 -30.22
C THR A 573 10.46 8.30 -31.07
N ASP A 574 11.65 8.36 -30.49
CA ASP A 574 12.93 8.70 -31.13
C ASP A 574 13.95 7.56 -30.91
N GLN A 575 15.09 7.63 -31.57
CA GLN A 575 16.15 6.65 -31.48
C GLN A 575 17.52 7.29 -31.28
N GLU A 576 18.34 6.64 -30.44
CA GLU A 576 19.73 7.03 -30.18
C GLU A 576 20.64 5.80 -30.30
N LEU A 577 21.75 5.93 -31.01
CA LEU A 577 22.77 4.88 -31.12
C LEU A 577 23.91 5.17 -30.15
N VAL A 578 23.99 4.43 -29.07
CA VAL A 578 25.04 4.58 -28.06
C VAL A 578 26.23 3.68 -28.40
N PRO A 579 27.44 4.25 -28.65
CA PRO A 579 28.62 3.45 -29.01
C PRO A 579 29.02 2.45 -27.93
N PRO A 580 29.92 1.50 -28.24
CA PRO A 580 30.40 0.51 -27.26
C PRO A 580 31.17 1.16 -26.11
N MET A 581 30.95 0.67 -24.87
CA MET A 581 31.67 1.11 -23.67
C MET A 581 31.74 2.64 -23.56
N SER A 582 30.59 3.30 -23.78
CA SER A 582 30.52 4.76 -23.86
C SER A 582 29.17 5.31 -23.39
N ARG A 583 29.05 6.63 -23.37
CA ARG A 583 27.82 7.34 -23.04
C ARG A 583 27.29 8.17 -24.21
N SER A 584 26.01 8.52 -24.15
CA SER A 584 25.36 9.52 -24.98
C SER A 584 24.46 10.40 -24.14
N THR A 585 24.36 11.68 -24.45
CA THR A 585 23.48 12.64 -23.78
C THR A 585 22.45 13.15 -24.79
N VAL A 586 21.16 13.08 -24.44
CA VAL A 586 20.02 13.47 -25.27
C VAL A 586 19.37 14.72 -24.68
N ASP A 587 19.22 15.76 -25.47
CA ASP A 587 18.42 16.96 -25.14
C ASP A 587 16.93 16.64 -25.32
N VAL A 588 16.24 16.44 -24.22
CA VAL A 588 14.82 16.05 -24.20
C VAL A 588 13.94 17.19 -24.71
N ASN A 589 14.25 18.45 -24.33
CA ASN A 589 13.50 19.62 -24.80
C ASN A 589 13.54 19.77 -26.33
N ALA A 590 14.68 19.42 -26.95
CA ALA A 590 14.82 19.46 -28.39
C ALA A 590 14.10 18.30 -29.11
N ARG A 591 14.04 17.11 -28.47
CA ARG A 591 13.50 15.87 -29.07
C ARG A 591 11.99 15.71 -28.85
N ALA A 592 11.52 15.91 -27.64
CA ALA A 592 10.12 15.77 -27.25
C ALA A 592 9.27 16.99 -27.64
N GLY A 593 9.89 18.17 -27.73
CA GLY A 593 9.23 19.46 -27.90
C GLY A 593 9.22 20.28 -26.59
N ARG A 594 8.76 21.53 -26.68
CA ARG A 594 8.76 22.47 -25.57
C ARG A 594 7.36 22.68 -25.00
N ASN A 595 7.28 23.04 -23.71
CA ASN A 595 6.05 23.35 -22.96
C ASN A 595 5.08 22.16 -22.83
N ILE A 596 5.62 20.98 -22.62
CA ILE A 596 4.82 19.77 -22.39
C ILE A 596 5.28 19.04 -21.13
N GLU A 597 4.33 18.41 -20.46
CA GLU A 597 4.58 17.40 -19.44
C GLU A 597 4.80 16.05 -20.13
N ILE A 598 5.82 15.35 -19.72
CA ILE A 598 6.18 14.07 -20.32
C ILE A 598 6.58 13.06 -19.24
N SER A 599 6.39 11.79 -19.54
CA SER A 599 7.10 10.68 -18.93
C SER A 599 7.93 9.99 -20.01
N VAL A 600 9.05 9.38 -19.61
CA VAL A 600 9.99 8.80 -20.59
C VAL A 600 10.09 7.29 -20.40
N VAL A 601 10.08 6.57 -21.52
CA VAL A 601 10.40 5.12 -21.56
C VAL A 601 11.59 4.92 -22.49
N VAL A 602 12.68 4.38 -21.95
CA VAL A 602 13.92 4.05 -22.66
C VAL A 602 13.99 2.55 -22.87
N ARG A 603 14.20 2.09 -24.11
CA ARG A 603 14.39 0.66 -24.44
C ARG A 603 15.62 0.47 -25.32
N GLY A 604 16.62 -0.23 -24.78
CA GLY A 604 17.79 -0.64 -25.55
C GLY A 604 17.63 -2.06 -26.11
N GLU A 605 18.22 -2.32 -27.28
CA GLU A 605 18.36 -3.70 -27.78
C GLU A 605 19.20 -4.57 -26.84
N LYS A 606 20.06 -3.92 -26.03
CA LYS A 606 20.89 -4.55 -24.98
C LYS A 606 20.71 -3.80 -23.67
N PRO A 607 20.99 -4.42 -22.52
CA PRO A 607 20.96 -3.71 -21.25
C PRO A 607 21.89 -2.50 -21.23
N LEU A 608 21.39 -1.38 -20.71
CA LEU A 608 22.10 -0.11 -20.55
C LEU A 608 21.74 0.50 -19.20
N VAL A 609 22.33 1.64 -18.87
CA VAL A 609 21.94 2.45 -17.71
C VAL A 609 21.43 3.79 -18.20
N ALA A 610 20.33 4.28 -17.62
CA ALA A 610 19.76 5.58 -17.97
C ALA A 610 19.52 6.42 -16.73
N GLU A 611 19.99 7.67 -16.76
CA GLU A 611 19.73 8.69 -15.75
C GLU A 611 19.17 9.94 -16.42
N ARG A 612 18.34 10.69 -15.68
CA ARG A 612 17.67 11.91 -16.17
C ARG A 612 18.11 13.10 -15.35
N PRO A 613 19.08 13.91 -15.82
CA PRO A 613 19.30 15.26 -15.32
C PRO A 613 18.12 16.18 -15.66
N ILE A 614 17.64 16.94 -14.70
CA ILE A 614 16.67 18.01 -14.88
C ILE A 614 17.16 19.25 -14.11
N TYR A 615 17.29 20.37 -14.80
CA TYR A 615 17.63 21.67 -14.23
C TYR A 615 16.44 22.58 -14.35
N PHE A 616 16.18 23.40 -13.32
CA PHE A 616 14.97 24.22 -13.28
C PHE A 616 15.14 25.59 -12.64
N ASP A 617 14.29 26.50 -13.09
CA ASP A 617 13.92 27.77 -12.46
C ASP A 617 12.38 27.73 -12.29
N TYR A 618 11.95 27.00 -11.27
CA TYR A 618 10.54 26.71 -10.98
C TYR A 618 9.85 28.00 -10.51
N ASP A 619 8.84 28.43 -11.28
CA ASP A 619 8.03 29.65 -11.04
C ASP A 619 8.86 30.90 -10.74
N TYR A 620 10.12 30.94 -11.24
CA TYR A 620 11.08 32.04 -11.06
C TYR A 620 11.49 32.33 -9.60
N TRP A 621 11.16 31.45 -8.66
CA TRP A 621 11.54 31.58 -7.26
C TRP A 621 12.46 30.45 -6.75
N CYS A 622 12.42 29.30 -7.39
CA CYS A 622 13.16 28.12 -6.95
C CYS A 622 14.06 27.60 -8.09
N GLN A 623 15.36 27.84 -7.96
CA GLN A 623 16.37 27.36 -8.90
C GLN A 623 17.05 26.12 -8.35
N GLY A 624 17.37 25.14 -9.22
CA GLY A 624 18.00 23.91 -8.81
C GLY A 624 18.17 22.93 -9.94
N GLY A 625 18.30 21.66 -9.56
CA GLY A 625 18.33 20.54 -10.46
C GLY A 625 18.55 19.24 -9.73
N ASP A 626 18.23 18.16 -10.39
CA ASP A 626 18.35 16.82 -9.85
C ASP A 626 18.77 15.82 -10.94
N VAL A 627 19.33 14.68 -10.54
CA VAL A 627 19.58 13.55 -11.44
C VAL A 627 18.97 12.29 -10.85
N GLY A 628 17.89 11.85 -11.44
CA GLY A 628 17.21 10.60 -11.10
C GLY A 628 17.72 9.43 -11.93
N ILE A 629 18.00 8.29 -11.27
CA ILE A 629 18.13 7.01 -11.96
C ILE A 629 16.73 6.52 -12.35
N GLY A 630 16.58 5.99 -13.58
CA GLY A 630 15.31 5.44 -14.03
C GLY A 630 14.88 4.20 -13.25
N VAL A 631 13.61 3.89 -13.33
CA VAL A 631 13.02 2.66 -12.80
C VAL A 631 13.09 1.55 -13.85
N ARG A 632 13.48 0.35 -13.45
CA ARG A 632 13.66 -0.79 -14.39
C ARG A 632 12.36 -1.51 -14.73
N GLU A 633 11.44 -1.56 -13.79
CA GLU A 633 10.16 -2.26 -13.92
C GLU A 633 9.04 -1.47 -13.24
N PRO A 634 7.83 -1.41 -13.82
CA PRO A 634 6.68 -0.83 -13.16
C PRO A 634 6.21 -1.71 -12.00
N SER A 635 5.52 -1.12 -11.03
CA SER A 635 4.96 -1.82 -9.87
C SER A 635 3.57 -1.30 -9.52
N ARG A 636 2.78 -2.12 -8.83
CA ARG A 636 1.48 -1.73 -8.28
C ARG A 636 1.58 -1.02 -6.94
N HIS A 637 2.73 -1.12 -6.26
CA HIS A 637 2.90 -0.63 -4.89
C HIS A 637 4.14 0.25 -4.79
N TRP A 638 3.95 1.48 -4.29
CA TRP A 638 5.00 2.47 -4.12
C TRP A 638 4.94 3.09 -2.73
N TYR A 639 6.11 3.41 -2.17
CA TYR A 639 6.25 3.97 -0.85
C TYR A 639 7.28 5.11 -0.86
N PHE A 640 6.92 6.22 -0.19
CA PHE A 640 7.82 7.35 0.07
C PHE A 640 7.79 7.64 1.56
N ALA A 641 8.94 7.66 2.21
CA ALA A 641 9.04 7.95 3.64
C ALA A 641 9.11 9.45 3.94
N GLU A 642 9.51 10.25 2.96
CA GLU A 642 9.54 11.70 3.02
C GLU A 642 8.37 12.32 2.26
N GLY A 643 7.86 13.45 2.76
CA GLY A 643 6.93 14.36 2.16
C GLY A 643 6.71 15.55 3.08
N TYR A 644 6.49 16.73 2.51
CA TYR A 644 6.29 17.96 3.27
C TYR A 644 5.44 18.94 2.48
N THR A 645 4.30 19.36 3.04
CA THR A 645 3.37 20.31 2.40
C THR A 645 3.18 21.59 3.22
N GLY A 646 4.11 21.85 4.16
CA GLY A 646 4.15 23.08 4.95
C GLY A 646 4.63 24.30 4.16
N GLU A 647 4.70 25.45 4.83
CA GLU A 647 5.10 26.72 4.21
C GLU A 647 6.46 26.62 3.51
N GLY A 648 6.53 27.07 2.27
CA GLY A 648 7.73 27.08 1.46
C GLY A 648 8.04 25.76 0.75
N PHE A 649 7.10 24.81 0.71
CA PHE A 649 7.26 23.56 -0.01
C PHE A 649 6.11 23.31 -0.97
N ASP A 650 6.44 22.92 -2.19
CA ASP A 650 5.53 22.41 -3.19
C ASP A 650 5.88 20.94 -3.45
N ASP A 651 5.03 20.02 -3.00
CA ASP A 651 5.19 18.58 -3.14
C ASP A 651 4.22 18.01 -4.18
N TRP A 652 4.74 17.23 -5.11
CA TRP A 652 4.00 16.69 -6.24
C TRP A 652 4.18 15.19 -6.33
N LEU A 653 3.21 14.52 -6.95
CA LEU A 653 3.32 13.12 -7.36
C LEU A 653 3.09 13.01 -8.86
N CYS A 654 4.04 12.41 -9.56
CA CYS A 654 3.95 12.10 -10.99
C CYS A 654 3.78 10.60 -11.17
N LEU A 655 2.65 10.21 -11.74
CA LEU A 655 2.30 8.82 -11.99
C LEU A 655 2.31 8.56 -13.49
N GLN A 656 3.02 7.52 -13.92
CA GLN A 656 3.07 7.05 -15.30
C GLN A 656 2.40 5.69 -15.43
N ASN A 657 1.45 5.57 -16.32
CA ASN A 657 0.92 4.28 -16.78
C ASN A 657 1.60 3.89 -18.10
N PRO A 658 2.59 3.01 -18.11
CA PRO A 658 3.25 2.58 -19.35
C PRO A 658 2.44 1.52 -20.13
N GLY A 659 1.35 0.98 -19.53
CA GLY A 659 0.52 -0.10 -20.07
C GLY A 659 -0.56 0.36 -21.05
N ASP A 660 -1.22 -0.63 -21.65
CA ASP A 660 -2.28 -0.43 -22.65
C ASP A 660 -3.71 -0.39 -22.06
N LEU A 661 -3.83 -0.55 -20.74
CA LEU A 661 -5.12 -0.54 -20.02
C LEU A 661 -5.16 0.65 -19.05
N GLU A 662 -6.37 1.12 -18.78
CA GLU A 662 -6.60 2.09 -17.73
C GLU A 662 -6.27 1.50 -16.36
N VAL A 663 -5.64 2.29 -15.48
CA VAL A 663 -5.24 1.91 -14.14
C VAL A 663 -5.81 2.90 -13.13
N THR A 664 -6.40 2.38 -12.05
CA THR A 664 -6.80 3.18 -10.88
C THR A 664 -5.75 3.01 -9.79
N ALA A 665 -5.33 4.10 -9.17
CA ALA A 665 -4.38 4.11 -8.07
C ALA A 665 -5.00 4.77 -6.83
N GLU A 666 -4.97 4.10 -5.69
CA GLU A 666 -5.27 4.66 -4.37
C GLU A 666 -3.98 5.23 -3.78
N ILE A 667 -3.98 6.52 -3.46
CA ILE A 667 -2.87 7.23 -2.84
C ILE A 667 -3.22 7.48 -1.38
N ARG A 668 -2.41 6.98 -0.46
CA ARG A 668 -2.56 7.21 0.99
C ARG A 668 -1.48 8.16 1.47
N PHE A 669 -1.91 9.15 2.23
CA PHE A 669 -1.07 10.14 2.88
C PHE A 669 -1.02 9.80 4.38
N HIS A 670 0.14 9.34 4.85
CA HIS A 670 0.37 9.01 6.26
C HIS A 670 0.89 10.25 6.97
N LEU A 671 0.04 10.88 7.77
CA LEU A 671 0.38 12.11 8.48
C LEU A 671 1.19 11.83 9.75
N GLU A 672 1.98 12.77 10.20
CA GLU A 672 2.75 12.67 11.45
C GLU A 672 1.84 12.52 12.69
N SER A 673 0.59 12.97 12.60
CA SER A 673 -0.45 12.75 13.61
C SER A 673 -0.91 11.29 13.77
N GLY A 674 -0.55 10.41 12.81
CA GLY A 674 -1.06 9.04 12.70
C GLY A 674 -2.39 8.95 11.94
N GLU A 675 -2.93 10.05 11.43
CA GLU A 675 -4.08 10.05 10.52
C GLU A 675 -3.64 9.63 9.12
N VAL A 676 -4.50 8.90 8.41
CA VAL A 676 -4.29 8.51 7.01
C VAL A 676 -5.41 9.10 6.16
N LEU A 677 -5.06 9.96 5.22
CA LEU A 677 -5.94 10.46 4.17
C LEU A 677 -5.73 9.64 2.90
N TRP A 678 -6.69 9.64 1.98
CA TRP A 678 -6.54 8.94 0.70
C TRP A 678 -7.29 9.65 -0.43
N GLU A 679 -6.81 9.39 -1.66
CA GLU A 679 -7.38 9.88 -2.91
C GLU A 679 -7.26 8.80 -3.98
N ASP A 680 -8.30 8.62 -4.80
CA ASP A 680 -8.29 7.70 -5.94
C ASP A 680 -8.05 8.47 -7.23
N VAL A 681 -7.12 7.98 -8.05
CA VAL A 681 -6.73 8.58 -9.32
C VAL A 681 -6.80 7.57 -10.44
N THR A 682 -7.35 7.98 -11.59
CA THR A 682 -7.40 7.16 -12.79
C THR A 682 -6.37 7.63 -13.81
N LEU A 683 -5.54 6.69 -14.29
CA LEU A 683 -4.53 6.91 -15.33
C LEU A 683 -4.98 6.22 -16.62
N GLY A 684 -5.10 6.99 -17.70
CA GLY A 684 -5.36 6.43 -19.03
C GLY A 684 -4.22 5.52 -19.52
N PRO A 685 -4.46 4.73 -20.59
CA PRO A 685 -3.43 3.91 -21.19
C PRO A 685 -2.28 4.77 -21.75
N ARG A 686 -1.03 4.35 -21.52
CA ARG A 686 0.19 5.01 -22.01
C ARG A 686 0.22 6.52 -21.73
N SER A 687 -0.22 6.92 -20.55
CA SER A 687 -0.32 8.33 -20.16
C SER A 687 0.36 8.60 -18.82
N ARG A 688 0.36 9.88 -18.44
CA ARG A 688 0.82 10.33 -17.13
C ARG A 688 -0.24 11.18 -16.45
N THR A 689 -0.13 11.31 -15.14
CA THR A 689 -0.94 12.22 -14.31
C THR A 689 -0.05 12.86 -13.27
N THR A 690 -0.20 14.17 -13.08
CA THR A 690 0.52 14.95 -12.05
C THR A 690 -0.47 15.39 -10.99
N LEU A 691 -0.13 15.20 -9.71
CA LEU A 691 -0.94 15.56 -8.57
C LEU A 691 -0.19 16.53 -7.67
N TYR A 692 -0.87 17.57 -7.21
CA TYR A 692 -0.33 18.52 -6.24
C TYR A 692 -0.71 18.10 -4.83
N ALA A 693 0.24 17.53 -4.08
CA ALA A 693 0.00 16.97 -2.75
C ALA A 693 -0.46 18.01 -1.74
N ASN A 694 0.01 19.28 -1.84
CA ASN A 694 -0.41 20.37 -0.99
C ASN A 694 -1.91 20.71 -1.10
N ALA A 695 -2.56 20.41 -2.24
CA ALA A 695 -4.00 20.60 -2.39
C ALA A 695 -4.81 19.50 -1.67
N MET A 696 -4.23 18.32 -1.50
CA MET A 696 -4.85 17.15 -0.88
C MET A 696 -4.59 17.10 0.62
N THR A 697 -3.40 17.55 1.05
CA THR A 697 -2.96 17.57 2.45
C THR A 697 -2.43 18.97 2.80
N PRO A 698 -3.28 20.00 2.88
CA PRO A 698 -2.82 21.35 3.11
C PRO A 698 -2.13 21.49 4.46
N TYR A 699 -0.93 22.08 4.44
CA TYR A 699 -0.15 22.44 5.62
C TYR A 699 0.21 21.26 6.55
N GLN A 700 0.90 20.25 6.01
CA GLN A 700 1.45 19.16 6.81
C GLN A 700 2.98 19.26 6.88
N GLU A 701 3.51 19.25 8.11
CA GLU A 701 4.95 19.36 8.38
C GLU A 701 5.69 18.04 8.24
N GLY A 702 5.03 16.96 7.95
CA GLY A 702 5.65 15.67 7.72
C GLY A 702 4.60 14.67 7.29
N LEU A 703 4.81 14.09 6.14
CA LEU A 703 3.96 13.03 5.65
C LEU A 703 4.76 11.98 4.89
N ALA A 704 4.18 10.83 4.71
CA ALA A 704 4.71 9.76 3.88
C ALA A 704 3.59 9.28 2.95
N PHE A 705 3.97 8.58 1.87
CA PHE A 705 2.99 8.10 0.90
C PHE A 705 3.07 6.59 0.76
N SER A 706 1.90 5.94 0.60
CA SER A 706 1.80 4.63 0.00
C SER A 706 0.78 4.66 -1.13
N ILE A 707 1.15 4.09 -2.28
CA ILE A 707 0.33 4.07 -3.48
C ILE A 707 0.05 2.62 -3.84
N HIS A 708 -1.23 2.31 -4.09
CA HIS A 708 -1.70 0.98 -4.45
C HIS A 708 -2.51 1.05 -5.73
N ALA A 709 -1.99 0.48 -6.81
CA ALA A 709 -2.60 0.58 -8.13
C ALA A 709 -3.21 -0.75 -8.59
N SER A 710 -4.28 -0.69 -9.38
CA SER A 710 -4.92 -1.85 -10.00
C SER A 710 -4.08 -2.49 -11.11
N GLY A 711 -3.07 -1.78 -11.62
CA GLY A 711 -2.11 -2.21 -12.64
C GLY A 711 -0.73 -1.62 -12.37
N ASP A 712 0.26 -2.06 -13.13
CA ASP A 712 1.65 -1.66 -12.92
C ASP A 712 1.90 -0.23 -13.42
N ILE A 713 2.39 0.65 -12.55
CA ILE A 713 2.70 2.07 -12.80
C ILE A 713 4.10 2.42 -12.33
N ILE A 714 4.56 3.61 -12.70
CA ILE A 714 5.77 4.25 -12.15
C ILE A 714 5.34 5.47 -11.36
N VAL A 715 5.99 5.73 -10.22
CA VAL A 715 5.73 6.92 -9.42
C VAL A 715 7.04 7.62 -9.07
N GLU A 716 7.10 8.91 -9.34
CA GLU A 716 8.15 9.82 -8.92
C GLU A 716 7.55 11.01 -8.18
N ARG A 717 8.32 11.61 -7.28
CA ARG A 717 7.90 12.71 -6.43
C ARG A 717 8.81 13.91 -6.58
N PRO A 718 8.46 14.89 -7.41
CA PRO A 718 9.08 16.21 -7.43
C PRO A 718 8.72 17.00 -6.17
N MET A 719 9.71 17.67 -5.59
CA MET A 719 9.51 18.60 -4.47
C MET A 719 10.38 19.84 -4.70
N TYR A 720 9.77 21.03 -4.60
CA TYR A 720 10.43 22.33 -4.66
C TYR A 720 10.33 23.01 -3.30
N PHE A 721 11.40 23.65 -2.82
CA PHE A 721 11.43 24.14 -1.45
C PHE A 721 12.19 25.45 -1.27
N TYR A 722 11.75 26.21 -0.25
CA TYR A 722 12.42 27.33 0.37
C TYR A 722 12.63 27.02 1.86
N TYR A 723 13.71 26.30 2.14
CA TYR A 723 13.96 25.77 3.48
C TYR A 723 14.63 26.79 4.37
N ARG A 724 14.11 26.96 5.61
CA ARG A 724 14.65 27.85 6.67
C ARG A 724 15.01 29.26 6.20
N GLY A 725 14.26 29.81 5.28
CA GLY A 725 14.39 31.22 4.87
C GLY A 725 15.65 31.55 4.05
N GLY A 726 16.31 30.56 3.42
CA GLY A 726 17.51 30.83 2.64
C GLY A 726 18.02 29.71 1.75
N TRP A 727 17.60 28.47 1.99
CA TRP A 727 18.05 27.34 1.21
C TRP A 727 16.98 26.96 0.19
N ILE A 728 17.23 27.32 -1.04
CA ILE A 728 16.31 27.13 -2.16
C ILE A 728 16.78 25.92 -2.96
N GLY A 729 15.85 25.09 -3.42
CA GLY A 729 16.18 23.96 -4.28
C GLY A 729 14.96 23.06 -4.53
N GLY A 730 15.20 21.98 -5.21
CA GLY A 730 14.20 20.95 -5.46
C GLY A 730 14.86 19.67 -5.94
N HIS A 731 14.09 18.61 -5.96
CA HIS A 731 14.54 17.28 -6.37
C HIS A 731 13.39 16.47 -6.92
N VAL A 732 13.72 15.35 -7.55
CA VAL A 732 12.77 14.32 -7.98
C VAL A 732 13.18 12.99 -7.39
N SER A 733 12.47 12.51 -6.37
CA SER A 733 12.74 11.21 -5.78
C SER A 733 11.88 10.12 -6.43
N THR A 734 12.46 8.94 -6.60
CA THR A 734 11.72 7.73 -6.97
C THR A 734 11.34 6.98 -5.70
N GLY A 735 10.08 6.55 -5.55
CA GLY A 735 9.63 5.76 -4.41
C GLY A 735 10.27 4.38 -4.32
N TYR A 736 10.22 3.75 -3.17
CA TYR A 736 10.50 2.33 -3.04
C TYR A 736 9.32 1.52 -3.57
N ALA A 737 9.61 0.50 -4.38
CA ALA A 737 8.65 -0.51 -4.77
C ALA A 737 9.25 -1.90 -4.51
N PRO A 738 8.53 -2.82 -3.84
CA PRO A 738 9.00 -4.18 -3.62
C PRO A 738 9.32 -4.88 -4.94
N GLY A 739 10.50 -5.52 -5.02
CA GLY A 739 11.03 -6.13 -6.24
C GLY A 739 11.90 -5.21 -7.09
N LEU A 740 11.93 -3.92 -6.81
CA LEU A 740 12.89 -2.98 -7.39
C LEU A 740 14.09 -2.85 -6.46
N GLU A 741 15.02 -3.78 -6.58
CA GLU A 741 16.31 -3.71 -5.88
C GLU A 741 17.12 -2.51 -6.39
N ARG A 742 17.56 -1.68 -5.46
CA ARG A 742 18.45 -0.54 -5.69
C ARG A 742 19.82 -0.82 -5.11
#